data_58238f14ffe71bdb9a4f49f4fde61af5
#
_entry.id   58238f14ffe71bdb9a4f49f4fde61af5
#
_cell.length_a   1.000
_cell.length_b   1.000
_cell.length_c   1.000
_cell.angle_alpha   90.00
_cell.angle_beta   90.00
_cell.angle_gamma   90.00
#
_symmetry.space_group_name_H-M   'P 1'
#
loop_
_entity.id
_entity.type
_entity.pdbx_description
1 polymer ?
#
loop_
_entity_poly.entity_id
_entity_poly.type
_entity_poly.pdbx_seq_one_letter_code
_entity_poly.pdbx_strand_id
1 'polypeptide(L)'
;MTISSTSALTLDIIRNRLKLSADFTYRAGRHVRDKMENKYTYWSGTDVSGTDKASSSLENKTYKTDYISTSVVGTLTPGLGRHNRLSIMAGWNLEDYVQKTAKTYRQGNLYPSKPSFTLMDGDYYSTESGGKSWGLVGFFTRVDYALKDRYMAEFSARYDGSSKFPTRSKWGFFPSVSAGWRISDEPWIRSCSGQCLSNLKLRVSVGSLGNANIDPYQYLETMRATGSSSVANTTIVLNGMRVPYTSVPNLVPDNMTWEKVTTYNIGMDLSMFAHKFSFTADLYRRRTTDLYTVGPDLPHVLGSSAPSGNYASLKTSGWELSADWHDSMRLSGKRFSYSVKAMLWDSRSYVTSYYNATGDLTTYYKGMEIGEIWGFKTDGIYASNAEAEAGPSYSFFKNGEMFRAYAGDLKFVDLDGDGKMSVGNRTLSDHGDLTIIGNQSPRLQYSFGISLNWNGIGLSMLWQGVGKRDWYPWTESGFFWGKWNRAYNALMKSQTGDNRVKVDKSSDNWIVTNMDKRPYWTRMVSLAANRNNGPLTWENDHYLQDASYIRLKNLTLDYTFPLAMCRRIGLSGLKLYFTGENLFTWSPMFRHTDMFDPEVISSGDSDFENTLTPGLGKTGNGYSYPMLKTYTFGINLTF
;
A
#
# COMPACT_ATOMS: atom_id res chain seq x y z
N MET A 1 23.67 -9.12 -8.56
CA MET A 1 24.70 -8.16 -8.97
C MET A 1 24.09 -7.21 -9.99
N THR A 2 24.28 -5.91 -9.81
CA THR A 2 23.82 -4.89 -10.76
C THR A 2 25.00 -3.95 -11.04
N ILE A 3 25.24 -3.68 -12.29
CA ILE A 3 26.23 -2.69 -12.74
C ILE A 3 25.45 -1.58 -13.44
N SER A 4 25.70 -0.34 -13.06
CA SER A 4 25.08 0.84 -13.67
C SER A 4 26.16 1.86 -14.00
N SER A 5 26.12 2.38 -15.22
CA SER A 5 26.98 3.46 -15.67
C SER A 5 26.12 4.57 -16.22
N THR A 6 26.37 5.80 -15.78
CA THR A 6 25.71 7.00 -16.30
C THR A 6 26.76 7.96 -16.78
N SER A 7 26.62 8.41 -18.01
CA SER A 7 27.45 9.46 -18.61
C SER A 7 26.57 10.67 -18.87
N ALA A 8 27.00 11.83 -18.44
CA ALA A 8 26.29 13.09 -18.66
C ALA A 8 27.22 14.11 -19.34
N LEU A 9 26.70 14.75 -20.36
CA LEU A 9 27.36 15.83 -21.09
C LEU A 9 26.53 17.10 -20.96
N THR A 10 27.16 18.18 -20.61
CA THR A 10 26.53 19.50 -20.57
C THR A 10 27.35 20.48 -21.37
N LEU A 11 26.71 21.16 -22.30
CA LEU A 11 27.30 22.16 -23.18
C LEU A 11 26.59 23.50 -22.98
N ASP A 12 27.34 24.52 -22.57
CA ASP A 12 26.86 25.90 -22.56
C ASP A 12 27.13 26.54 -23.92
N ILE A 13 26.18 26.39 -24.86
CA ILE A 13 26.31 26.87 -26.25
C ILE A 13 26.40 28.40 -26.28
N ILE A 14 25.53 29.04 -25.50
CA ILE A 14 25.57 30.49 -25.25
C ILE A 14 25.60 30.66 -23.74
N ARG A 15 26.70 31.20 -23.24
CA ARG A 15 26.94 31.38 -21.80
C ARG A 15 25.71 32.01 -21.12
N ASN A 16 25.16 31.32 -20.10
CA ASN A 16 23.99 31.71 -19.31
C ASN A 16 22.69 31.90 -20.11
N ARG A 17 22.61 31.46 -21.39
CA ARG A 17 21.40 31.62 -22.22
C ARG A 17 20.93 30.33 -22.85
N LEU A 18 21.84 29.56 -23.45
CA LEU A 18 21.46 28.31 -24.12
C LEU A 18 22.35 27.17 -23.65
N LYS A 19 21.73 26.22 -22.97
CA LYS A 19 22.35 25.03 -22.43
C LYS A 19 21.78 23.80 -23.10
N LEU A 20 22.64 22.88 -23.52
CA LEU A 20 22.26 21.55 -23.99
C LEU A 20 22.80 20.53 -22.99
N SER A 21 21.95 19.65 -22.49
CA SER A 21 22.30 18.55 -21.63
C SER A 21 21.89 17.24 -22.27
N ALA A 22 22.78 16.24 -22.23
CA ALA A 22 22.49 14.88 -22.67
C ALA A 22 22.98 13.91 -21.60
N ASP A 23 22.18 12.91 -21.31
CA ASP A 23 22.56 11.80 -20.42
C ASP A 23 22.29 10.47 -21.11
N PHE A 24 23.14 9.51 -20.78
CA PHE A 24 23.02 8.13 -21.20
C PHE A 24 23.29 7.24 -19.99
N THR A 25 22.37 6.33 -19.71
CA THR A 25 22.48 5.35 -18.64
C THR A 25 22.35 3.95 -19.23
N TYR A 26 23.29 3.09 -18.90
CA TYR A 26 23.20 1.65 -19.11
C TYR A 26 23.23 0.93 -17.77
N ARG A 27 22.30 0.00 -17.56
CA ARG A 27 22.23 -0.82 -16.36
C ARG A 27 22.06 -2.29 -16.76
N ALA A 28 23.03 -3.12 -16.36
CA ALA A 28 22.97 -4.57 -16.50
C ALA A 28 22.73 -5.19 -15.13
N GLY A 29 21.74 -6.04 -15.02
CA GLY A 29 21.39 -6.75 -13.78
C GLY A 29 21.42 -8.26 -13.97
N ARG A 30 21.98 -8.98 -13.00
CA ARG A 30 21.81 -10.42 -12.86
C ARG A 30 21.33 -10.74 -11.45
N HIS A 31 20.15 -11.30 -11.36
CA HIS A 31 19.57 -11.78 -10.11
C HIS A 31 19.40 -13.29 -10.21
N VAL A 32 19.91 -14.02 -9.22
CA VAL A 32 19.76 -15.47 -9.10
C VAL A 32 19.01 -15.73 -7.80
N ARG A 33 17.95 -16.50 -7.87
CA ARG A 33 17.17 -16.96 -6.74
C ARG A 33 17.23 -18.47 -6.69
N ASP A 34 17.73 -18.99 -5.58
CA ASP A 34 17.65 -20.40 -5.25
C ASP A 34 16.57 -20.58 -4.18
N LYS A 35 15.63 -21.47 -4.42
CA LYS A 35 14.60 -21.87 -3.47
C LYS A 35 14.72 -23.36 -3.24
N MET A 36 14.84 -23.76 -1.99
CA MET A 36 14.86 -25.15 -1.59
C MET A 36 13.71 -25.41 -0.61
N GLU A 37 13.00 -26.48 -0.83
CA GLU A 37 11.98 -26.99 0.09
C GLU A 37 12.41 -28.37 0.55
N ASN A 38 12.33 -28.63 1.85
CA ASN A 38 12.67 -29.92 2.44
C ASN A 38 11.42 -30.62 2.93
N LYS A 39 11.43 -31.93 2.88
CA LYS A 39 10.41 -32.76 3.55
C LYS A 39 10.48 -32.54 5.06
N TYR A 40 9.36 -32.45 5.69
CA TYR A 40 9.24 -32.55 7.14
C TYR A 40 8.09 -33.48 7.50
N THR A 41 8.26 -34.19 8.62
CA THR A 41 7.25 -35.08 9.16
C THR A 41 6.59 -34.38 10.34
N TYR A 42 5.27 -34.41 10.39
CA TYR A 42 4.51 -33.88 11.50
C TYR A 42 3.77 -35.00 12.24
N TRP A 43 3.58 -34.78 13.53
CA TRP A 43 3.06 -35.77 14.45
C TRP A 43 1.72 -35.28 15.02
N SER A 44 0.79 -36.20 15.22
CA SER A 44 -0.44 -35.97 15.98
C SER A 44 -0.43 -36.92 17.17
N GLY A 45 -0.11 -36.41 18.35
CA GLY A 45 0.14 -37.24 19.50
C GLY A 45 1.43 -38.05 19.37
N THR A 46 1.37 -39.36 19.58
CA THR A 46 2.48 -40.27 19.44
C THR A 46 2.66 -40.83 18.04
N ASP A 47 1.66 -40.65 17.20
CA ASP A 47 1.65 -41.22 15.85
C ASP A 47 2.05 -40.20 14.78
N VAL A 48 2.72 -40.67 13.73
CA VAL A 48 3.00 -39.85 12.56
C VAL A 48 1.69 -39.56 11.85
N SER A 49 1.26 -38.31 11.85
CA SER A 49 0.04 -37.90 11.15
C SER A 49 0.22 -37.74 9.66
N GLY A 50 1.44 -37.51 9.22
CA GLY A 50 1.76 -37.40 7.81
C GLY A 50 3.16 -36.84 7.57
N THR A 51 3.56 -36.93 6.33
CA THR A 51 4.72 -36.19 5.82
C THR A 51 4.18 -35.09 4.95
N ASP A 52 4.62 -33.85 5.15
CA ASP A 52 4.16 -32.77 4.30
C ASP A 52 4.41 -33.12 2.84
N LYS A 53 3.43 -32.78 2.00
CA LYS A 53 3.36 -33.07 0.56
C LYS A 53 4.61 -32.69 -0.21
N ALA A 54 5.36 -31.80 0.30
CA ALA A 54 6.55 -31.37 -0.36
C ALA A 54 7.50 -32.54 -0.48
N SER A 55 7.40 -33.23 -1.59
CA SER A 55 8.62 -33.75 -2.15
C SER A 55 9.61 -32.60 -2.10
N SER A 56 10.69 -32.74 -1.35
CA SER A 56 11.76 -31.78 -1.32
C SER A 56 12.08 -31.31 -2.74
N SER A 57 12.26 -30.03 -2.92
CA SER A 57 12.46 -29.45 -4.25
C SER A 57 13.61 -28.45 -4.26
N LEU A 58 14.21 -28.29 -5.41
CA LEU A 58 15.18 -27.24 -5.69
C LEU A 58 14.74 -26.46 -6.93
N GLU A 59 14.66 -25.15 -6.80
CA GLU A 59 14.40 -24.21 -7.89
C GLU A 59 15.56 -23.23 -8.00
N ASN A 60 16.13 -23.11 -9.17
CA ASN A 60 17.04 -22.02 -9.54
C ASN A 60 16.36 -21.14 -10.58
N LYS A 61 16.22 -19.87 -10.28
CA LYS A 61 15.66 -18.90 -11.20
C LYS A 61 16.62 -17.74 -11.43
N THR A 62 17.03 -17.56 -12.66
CA THR A 62 17.96 -16.50 -13.07
C THR A 62 17.23 -15.46 -13.90
N TYR A 63 17.38 -14.20 -13.52
CA TYR A 63 16.93 -13.04 -14.28
C TYR A 63 18.15 -12.30 -14.80
N LYS A 64 18.17 -12.01 -16.08
CA LYS A 64 19.11 -11.09 -16.71
C LYS A 64 18.33 -9.89 -17.21
N THR A 65 18.74 -8.70 -16.84
CA THR A 65 18.08 -7.46 -17.21
C THR A 65 19.08 -6.51 -17.85
N ASP A 66 18.68 -5.93 -18.97
CA ASP A 66 19.37 -4.84 -19.63
C ASP A 66 18.40 -3.65 -19.69
N TYR A 67 18.87 -2.50 -19.27
CA TYR A 67 18.11 -1.25 -19.29
C TYR A 67 18.97 -0.14 -19.85
N ILE A 68 18.43 0.56 -20.82
CA ILE A 68 19.03 1.73 -21.43
C ILE A 68 18.08 2.91 -21.23
N SER A 69 18.65 4.04 -20.81
CA SER A 69 17.91 5.30 -20.78
C SER A 69 18.80 6.41 -21.35
N THR A 70 18.21 7.25 -22.18
CA THR A 70 18.89 8.43 -22.69
C THR A 70 17.92 9.60 -22.72
N SER A 71 18.41 10.80 -22.41
CA SER A 71 17.65 12.02 -22.60
C SER A 71 18.54 13.13 -23.18
N VAL A 72 17.91 14.00 -23.96
CA VAL A 72 18.54 15.21 -24.51
C VAL A 72 17.61 16.38 -24.23
N VAL A 73 18.15 17.41 -23.59
CA VAL A 73 17.39 18.56 -23.11
C VAL A 73 18.08 19.85 -23.48
N GLY A 74 17.39 20.68 -24.25
CA GLY A 74 17.79 22.07 -24.52
C GLY A 74 17.06 23.02 -23.59
N THR A 75 17.78 23.94 -22.93
CA THR A 75 17.22 24.99 -22.09
C THR A 75 17.66 26.36 -22.59
N LEU A 76 16.68 27.19 -22.92
CA LEU A 76 16.90 28.58 -23.36
C LEU A 76 16.41 29.54 -22.26
N THR A 77 17.29 30.42 -21.81
CA THR A 77 16.97 31.46 -20.83
C THR A 77 17.33 32.82 -21.43
N PRO A 78 16.41 33.43 -22.23
CA PRO A 78 16.69 34.72 -22.83
C PRO A 78 16.76 35.83 -21.79
N GLY A 79 17.67 36.76 -22.00
CA GLY A 79 17.82 37.94 -21.13
C GLY A 79 16.75 38.99 -21.42
N LEU A 80 15.59 38.90 -20.81
CA LEU A 80 14.46 39.83 -21.01
C LEU A 80 14.47 41.06 -20.09
N GLY A 81 15.63 41.41 -19.50
CA GLY A 81 15.79 42.50 -18.53
C GLY A 81 15.51 42.07 -17.09
N ARG A 82 15.61 43.04 -16.15
CA ARG A 82 15.60 42.76 -14.70
C ARG A 82 14.24 42.28 -14.14
N HIS A 83 13.16 42.52 -14.84
CA HIS A 83 11.80 42.26 -14.34
C HIS A 83 11.13 41.05 -14.97
N ASN A 84 11.72 40.50 -16.02
CA ASN A 84 11.15 39.37 -16.75
C ASN A 84 12.15 38.21 -16.74
N ARG A 85 11.72 37.08 -16.25
CA ARG A 85 12.48 35.85 -16.33
C ARG A 85 11.69 34.82 -17.13
N LEU A 86 12.27 34.37 -18.23
CA LEU A 86 11.71 33.35 -19.09
C LEU A 86 12.69 32.20 -19.19
N SER A 87 12.21 30.98 -19.03
CA SER A 87 12.95 29.76 -19.31
C SER A 87 12.10 28.86 -20.20
N ILE A 88 12.68 28.42 -21.30
CA ILE A 88 12.05 27.48 -22.24
C ILE A 88 12.93 26.24 -22.27
N MET A 89 12.34 25.12 -22.01
CA MET A 89 12.99 23.82 -22.06
C MET A 89 12.24 22.92 -23.06
N ALA A 90 12.99 22.23 -23.91
CA ALA A 90 12.45 21.19 -24.78
C ALA A 90 13.42 20.02 -24.82
N GLY A 91 12.89 18.83 -24.90
CA GLY A 91 13.73 17.65 -24.93
C GLY A 91 12.97 16.39 -25.31
N TRP A 92 13.73 15.31 -25.40
CA TRP A 92 13.18 13.97 -25.59
C TRP A 92 13.92 12.98 -24.67
N ASN A 93 13.25 11.90 -24.35
CA ASN A 93 13.85 10.77 -23.63
C ASN A 93 13.44 9.45 -24.27
N LEU A 94 14.31 8.45 -24.12
CA LEU A 94 14.06 7.07 -24.54
C LEU A 94 14.43 6.15 -23.38
N GLU A 95 13.61 5.14 -23.15
CA GLU A 95 13.91 4.03 -22.25
C GLU A 95 13.67 2.72 -22.98
N ASP A 96 14.59 1.78 -22.83
CA ASP A 96 14.47 0.41 -23.33
C ASP A 96 14.82 -0.58 -22.23
N TYR A 97 13.98 -1.57 -22.06
CA TYR A 97 14.12 -2.60 -21.03
C TYR A 97 13.94 -3.98 -21.62
N VAL A 98 14.91 -4.85 -21.38
CA VAL A 98 14.86 -6.26 -21.76
C VAL A 98 15.16 -7.12 -20.53
N GLN A 99 14.27 -8.07 -20.23
CA GLN A 99 14.50 -9.08 -19.20
C GLN A 99 14.42 -10.47 -19.83
N LYS A 100 15.39 -11.32 -19.51
CA LYS A 100 15.37 -12.73 -19.83
C LYS A 100 15.33 -13.53 -18.54
N THR A 101 14.49 -14.53 -18.50
CA THR A 101 14.30 -15.40 -17.33
C THR A 101 14.60 -16.85 -17.74
N ALA A 102 15.35 -17.54 -16.91
CA ALA A 102 15.53 -19.00 -17.00
C ALA A 102 15.24 -19.61 -15.63
N LYS A 103 14.47 -20.69 -15.61
CA LYS A 103 14.10 -21.42 -14.39
C LYS A 103 14.43 -22.88 -14.60
N THR A 104 15.04 -23.49 -13.61
CA THR A 104 15.24 -24.93 -13.50
C THR A 104 14.64 -25.40 -12.19
N TYR A 105 13.84 -26.44 -12.24
CA TYR A 105 13.16 -27.01 -11.07
C TYR A 105 13.29 -28.53 -11.10
N ARG A 106 13.54 -29.15 -9.94
CA ARG A 106 13.51 -30.60 -9.76
C ARG A 106 13.04 -30.95 -8.36
N GLN A 107 12.38 -32.09 -8.21
CA GLN A 107 11.96 -32.67 -6.93
C GLN A 107 12.93 -33.78 -6.48
N GLY A 108 12.75 -34.24 -5.22
CA GLY A 108 13.47 -35.38 -4.68
C GLY A 108 14.88 -35.06 -4.18
N ASN A 109 15.05 -34.19 -3.20
CA ASN A 109 16.36 -33.88 -2.62
C ASN A 109 16.86 -35.05 -1.73
N LEU A 110 17.93 -35.70 -2.11
CA LEU A 110 18.55 -36.78 -1.35
C LEU A 110 19.33 -36.28 -0.12
N TYR A 111 19.94 -35.10 -0.22
CA TYR A 111 20.78 -34.52 0.85
C TYR A 111 20.35 -33.08 1.16
N PRO A 112 19.44 -32.86 2.12
CA PRO A 112 18.95 -31.53 2.45
C PRO A 112 20.02 -30.50 2.80
N SER A 113 21.16 -30.95 3.35
CA SER A 113 22.30 -30.08 3.69
C SER A 113 23.18 -29.66 2.51
N LYS A 114 23.02 -30.29 1.36
CA LYS A 114 23.78 -30.00 0.15
C LYS A 114 22.88 -29.99 -1.08
N PRO A 115 22.08 -28.94 -1.26
CA PRO A 115 21.17 -28.87 -2.39
C PRO A 115 21.94 -28.80 -3.72
N SER A 116 21.68 -29.74 -4.59
CA SER A 116 22.28 -29.81 -5.94
C SER A 116 21.35 -30.56 -6.87
N PHE A 117 21.14 -30.05 -8.07
CA PHE A 117 20.31 -30.68 -9.08
C PHE A 117 20.81 -32.10 -9.45
N THR A 118 22.10 -32.37 -9.26
CA THR A 118 22.71 -33.71 -9.47
C THR A 118 22.31 -34.71 -8.38
N LEU A 119 21.95 -34.22 -7.19
CA LEU A 119 21.55 -35.04 -6.04
C LEU A 119 20.02 -35.05 -5.86
N MET A 120 19.28 -34.84 -6.93
CA MET A 120 17.82 -34.91 -6.97
C MET A 120 17.40 -36.15 -7.75
N ASP A 121 16.57 -37.01 -7.16
CA ASP A 121 16.13 -38.29 -7.72
C ASP A 121 14.66 -38.33 -8.16
N GLY A 122 13.90 -37.26 -7.91
CA GLY A 122 12.50 -37.21 -8.29
C GLY A 122 12.29 -37.18 -9.81
N ASP A 123 11.21 -37.81 -10.24
CA ASP A 123 10.83 -37.90 -11.65
C ASP A 123 10.33 -36.59 -12.24
N TYR A 124 9.86 -35.67 -11.38
CA TYR A 124 9.37 -34.38 -11.83
C TYR A 124 10.50 -33.36 -11.91
N TYR A 125 10.71 -32.84 -13.09
CA TYR A 125 11.61 -31.72 -13.37
C TYR A 125 11.02 -30.80 -14.42
N SER A 126 11.35 -29.52 -14.38
CA SER A 126 10.98 -28.56 -15.42
C SER A 126 12.10 -27.57 -15.69
N THR A 127 12.21 -27.20 -16.96
CA THR A 127 13.01 -26.07 -17.39
C THR A 127 12.11 -25.10 -18.13
N GLU A 128 12.14 -23.85 -17.75
CA GLU A 128 11.32 -22.79 -18.33
C GLU A 128 12.22 -21.64 -18.77
N SER A 129 11.93 -21.06 -19.90
CA SER A 129 12.57 -19.82 -20.33
C SER A 129 11.50 -18.82 -20.74
N GLY A 130 11.78 -17.57 -20.51
CA GLY A 130 10.87 -16.50 -20.85
C GLY A 130 11.58 -15.15 -20.85
N GLY A 131 10.83 -14.13 -21.11
CA GLY A 131 11.35 -12.77 -21.03
C GLY A 131 10.27 -11.76 -21.30
N LYS A 132 10.58 -10.51 -20.99
CA LYS A 132 9.74 -9.36 -21.30
C LYS A 132 10.60 -8.20 -21.74
N SER A 133 10.10 -7.43 -22.70
CA SER A 133 10.72 -6.20 -23.11
C SER A 133 9.68 -5.10 -23.32
N TRP A 134 10.09 -3.88 -23.12
CA TRP A 134 9.29 -2.71 -23.40
C TRP A 134 10.18 -1.51 -23.69
N GLY A 135 9.67 -0.59 -24.48
CA GLY A 135 10.31 0.67 -24.80
C GLY A 135 9.34 1.83 -24.58
N LEU A 136 9.88 2.97 -24.20
CA LEU A 136 9.18 4.22 -24.01
C LEU A 136 9.96 5.36 -24.66
N VAL A 137 9.26 6.22 -25.41
CA VAL A 137 9.82 7.44 -25.98
C VAL A 137 8.94 8.60 -25.57
N GLY A 138 9.54 9.67 -25.09
CA GLY A 138 8.81 10.86 -24.68
C GLY A 138 9.42 12.14 -25.24
N PHE A 139 8.56 13.02 -25.73
CA PHE A 139 8.89 14.40 -26.09
C PHE A 139 8.28 15.33 -25.06
N PHE A 140 9.02 16.31 -24.60
CA PHE A 140 8.53 17.21 -23.59
C PHE A 140 8.98 18.66 -23.82
N THR A 141 8.15 19.56 -23.36
CA THR A 141 8.44 20.99 -23.33
C THR A 141 7.96 21.61 -22.02
N ARG A 142 8.65 22.65 -21.60
CA ARG A 142 8.28 23.45 -20.44
C ARG A 142 8.62 24.91 -20.69
N VAL A 143 7.71 25.80 -20.35
CA VAL A 143 7.87 27.25 -20.43
C VAL A 143 7.56 27.83 -19.06
N ASP A 144 8.56 28.43 -18.41
CA ASP A 144 8.44 29.13 -17.15
C ASP A 144 8.56 30.62 -17.38
N TYR A 145 7.61 31.40 -16.91
CA TYR A 145 7.64 32.85 -16.97
C TYR A 145 7.40 33.47 -15.60
N ALA A 146 8.22 34.41 -15.21
CA ALA A 146 8.04 35.20 -14.00
C ALA A 146 8.18 36.70 -14.29
N LEU A 147 7.13 37.47 -13.94
CA LEU A 147 7.12 38.93 -14.02
C LEU A 147 7.36 39.52 -12.62
N LYS A 148 8.46 40.27 -12.48
CA LYS A 148 8.90 40.91 -11.23
C LYS A 148 9.03 39.92 -10.04
N ASP A 149 9.25 38.64 -10.33
CA ASP A 149 9.21 37.52 -9.34
C ASP A 149 7.90 37.46 -8.53
N ARG A 150 6.85 38.17 -8.96
CA ARG A 150 5.56 38.31 -8.31
C ARG A 150 4.48 37.46 -8.97
N TYR A 151 4.38 37.55 -10.29
CA TYR A 151 3.44 36.77 -11.08
C TYR A 151 4.23 35.69 -11.83
N MET A 152 3.87 34.45 -11.60
CA MET A 152 4.54 33.28 -12.17
C MET A 152 3.52 32.47 -12.95
N ALA A 153 3.92 31.99 -14.11
CA ALA A 153 3.14 31.08 -14.94
C ALA A 153 4.07 29.99 -15.49
N GLU A 154 3.60 28.78 -15.49
CA GLU A 154 4.29 27.63 -16.07
C GLU A 154 3.33 26.88 -16.99
N PHE A 155 3.81 26.50 -18.14
CA PHE A 155 3.18 25.53 -19.01
C PHE A 155 4.17 24.40 -19.27
N SER A 156 3.73 23.16 -19.10
CA SER A 156 4.49 21.97 -19.50
C SER A 156 3.61 20.99 -20.24
N ALA A 157 4.20 20.25 -21.17
CA ALA A 157 3.51 19.21 -21.91
C ALA A 157 4.46 18.06 -22.20
N ARG A 158 3.92 16.83 -22.15
CA ARG A 158 4.61 15.60 -22.57
C ARG A 158 3.78 14.87 -23.60
N TYR A 159 4.46 14.30 -24.58
CA TYR A 159 3.88 13.40 -25.57
C TYR A 159 4.69 12.11 -25.55
N ASP A 160 4.11 11.09 -24.90
CA ASP A 160 4.79 9.84 -24.59
C ASP A 160 4.21 8.67 -25.39
N GLY A 161 5.09 7.82 -25.93
CA GLY A 161 4.73 6.61 -26.65
C GLY A 161 5.31 5.38 -25.93
N SER A 162 4.48 4.36 -25.69
CA SER A 162 4.89 3.11 -25.04
C SER A 162 4.60 1.90 -25.92
N SER A 163 5.56 0.98 -26.02
CA SER A 163 5.39 -0.29 -26.72
C SER A 163 4.45 -1.27 -26.03
N LYS A 164 4.00 -0.96 -24.81
CA LYS A 164 3.05 -1.79 -24.04
C LYS A 164 1.60 -1.67 -24.53
N PHE A 165 1.33 -0.68 -25.39
CA PHE A 165 0.00 -0.42 -25.95
C PHE A 165 -0.07 -0.74 -27.45
N PRO A 166 -1.26 -1.09 -27.96
CA PRO A 166 -1.47 -1.27 -29.38
C PRO A 166 -1.20 0.02 -30.17
N THR A 167 -0.90 -0.11 -31.45
CA THR A 167 -0.47 1.01 -32.32
C THR A 167 -1.42 2.20 -32.28
N ARG A 168 -2.74 1.97 -32.21
CA ARG A 168 -3.78 3.01 -32.19
C ARG A 168 -3.80 3.86 -30.92
N SER A 169 -3.32 3.34 -29.77
CA SER A 169 -3.34 3.99 -28.46
C SER A 169 -1.96 4.09 -27.80
N LYS A 170 -0.91 3.87 -28.60
CA LYS A 170 0.49 3.90 -28.16
C LYS A 170 0.89 5.24 -27.56
N TRP A 171 0.36 6.35 -28.07
CA TRP A 171 0.75 7.70 -27.73
C TRP A 171 -0.26 8.38 -26.82
N GLY A 172 0.26 9.04 -25.77
CA GLY A 172 -0.52 9.84 -24.83
C GLY A 172 -0.01 11.28 -24.74
N PHE A 173 -0.93 12.25 -24.59
CA PHE A 173 -0.61 13.66 -24.40
C PHE A 173 -0.99 14.13 -23.01
N PHE A 174 -0.03 14.70 -22.27
CA PHE A 174 -0.13 15.05 -20.87
C PHE A 174 0.30 16.51 -20.63
N PRO A 175 -0.63 17.47 -20.73
CA PRO A 175 -0.36 18.88 -20.46
C PRO A 175 -0.50 19.21 -18.99
N SER A 176 0.21 20.27 -18.55
CA SER A 176 0.10 20.86 -17.23
C SER A 176 0.25 22.37 -17.30
N VAL A 177 -0.55 23.10 -16.53
CA VAL A 177 -0.47 24.55 -16.37
C VAL A 177 -0.48 24.89 -14.91
N SER A 178 0.36 25.83 -14.50
CA SER A 178 0.33 26.39 -13.16
C SER A 178 0.50 27.90 -13.16
N ALA A 179 -0.09 28.57 -12.17
CA ALA A 179 0.09 29.98 -11.92
C ALA A 179 0.37 30.24 -10.44
N GLY A 180 1.20 31.22 -10.17
CA GLY A 180 1.56 31.64 -8.82
C GLY A 180 1.53 33.17 -8.69
N TRP A 181 0.97 33.64 -7.59
CA TRP A 181 0.94 35.07 -7.27
C TRP A 181 1.54 35.28 -5.87
N ARG A 182 2.67 36.02 -5.83
CA ARG A 182 3.30 36.43 -4.57
C ARG A 182 2.68 37.73 -4.09
N ILE A 183 1.64 37.62 -3.30
CA ILE A 183 0.82 38.73 -2.79
C ILE A 183 1.64 39.61 -1.84
N SER A 184 2.55 39.01 -1.06
CA SER A 184 3.43 39.75 -0.14
C SER A 184 4.27 40.86 -0.82
N ASP A 185 4.56 40.71 -2.12
CA ASP A 185 5.35 41.69 -2.86
C ASP A 185 4.51 42.79 -3.48
N GLU A 186 3.16 42.79 -3.30
CA GLU A 186 2.30 43.88 -3.73
C GLU A 186 2.52 45.12 -2.89
N PRO A 187 2.57 46.34 -3.49
CA PRO A 187 2.85 47.57 -2.77
C PRO A 187 1.85 47.84 -1.63
N TRP A 188 0.59 47.51 -1.84
CA TRP A 188 -0.48 47.69 -0.87
C TRP A 188 -0.41 46.72 0.32
N ILE A 189 0.11 45.51 0.14
CA ILE A 189 0.38 44.57 1.24
C ILE A 189 1.65 44.98 1.97
N ARG A 190 2.71 45.31 1.24
CA ARG A 190 4.00 45.69 1.79
C ARG A 190 3.89 46.93 2.74
N SER A 191 3.00 47.87 2.41
CA SER A 191 2.76 49.02 3.25
C SER A 191 1.97 48.73 4.54
N CYS A 192 1.10 47.69 4.50
CA CYS A 192 0.24 47.33 5.64
C CYS A 192 0.82 46.25 6.55
N SER A 193 1.65 45.35 6.03
CA SER A 193 2.08 44.13 6.74
C SER A 193 3.26 44.32 7.69
N GLY A 194 3.99 45.44 7.61
CA GLY A 194 5.18 45.68 8.43
C GLY A 194 6.21 44.56 8.29
N GLN A 195 6.87 44.21 9.42
CA GLN A 195 7.86 43.12 9.44
C GLN A 195 7.25 41.71 9.70
N CYS A 196 5.91 41.65 9.92
CA CYS A 196 5.28 40.36 10.30
C CYS A 196 5.14 39.39 9.15
N LEU A 197 4.78 39.85 7.94
CA LEU A 197 4.56 39.03 6.76
C LEU A 197 5.83 38.99 5.90
N SER A 198 6.49 37.84 5.82
CA SER A 198 7.73 37.66 5.04
C SER A 198 7.44 37.16 3.63
N ASN A 199 6.46 36.28 3.46
CA ASN A 199 6.03 35.78 2.16
C ASN A 199 4.57 35.32 2.24
N LEU A 200 3.79 35.66 1.23
CA LEU A 200 2.46 35.09 0.99
C LEU A 200 2.34 34.84 -0.52
N LYS A 201 2.24 33.55 -0.90
CA LYS A 201 2.09 33.14 -2.28
C LYS A 201 0.87 32.24 -2.42
N LEU A 202 0.01 32.57 -3.36
CA LEU A 202 -1.07 31.68 -3.82
C LEU A 202 -0.61 30.91 -5.07
N ARG A 203 -1.05 29.66 -5.18
CA ARG A 203 -0.76 28.76 -6.27
C ARG A 203 -2.02 28.09 -6.78
N VAL A 204 -2.14 27.95 -8.09
CA VAL A 204 -3.16 27.12 -8.73
C VAL A 204 -2.49 26.29 -9.81
N SER A 205 -2.91 25.06 -9.94
CA SER A 205 -2.40 24.19 -11.01
C SER A 205 -3.44 23.18 -11.46
N VAL A 206 -3.33 22.83 -12.74
CA VAL A 206 -4.01 21.68 -13.32
C VAL A 206 -3.01 20.94 -14.22
N GLY A 207 -2.89 19.63 -13.99
CA GLY A 207 -1.94 18.83 -14.77
C GLY A 207 -2.45 17.42 -14.97
N SER A 208 -2.07 16.84 -16.10
CA SER A 208 -2.33 15.44 -16.44
C SER A 208 -1.03 14.66 -16.48
N LEU A 209 -1.09 13.40 -15.99
CA LEU A 209 -0.03 12.41 -16.06
C LEU A 209 -0.57 11.14 -16.69
N GLY A 210 0.27 10.46 -17.48
CA GLY A 210 -0.02 9.12 -18.00
C GLY A 210 0.69 8.04 -17.20
N ASN A 211 0.02 6.92 -16.99
CA ASN A 211 0.59 5.73 -16.41
C ASN A 211 0.51 4.57 -17.41
N ALA A 212 1.65 3.91 -17.66
CA ALA A 212 1.79 2.72 -18.49
C ALA A 212 2.25 1.50 -17.66
N ASN A 213 1.91 1.46 -16.37
CA ASN A 213 2.31 0.37 -15.48
C ASN A 213 1.44 -0.88 -15.67
N ILE A 214 1.49 -1.42 -16.88
CA ILE A 214 0.91 -2.71 -17.25
C ILE A 214 2.02 -3.63 -17.73
N ASP A 215 1.79 -4.94 -17.69
CA ASP A 215 2.73 -5.89 -18.28
C ASP A 215 2.76 -5.74 -19.82
N PRO A 216 3.93 -5.93 -20.45
CA PRO A 216 4.03 -5.92 -21.91
C PRO A 216 3.22 -7.05 -22.54
N TYR A 217 2.85 -6.88 -23.83
CA TYR A 217 2.18 -7.88 -24.65
C TYR A 217 0.71 -8.17 -24.32
N GLN A 218 0.09 -7.46 -23.36
CA GLN A 218 -1.31 -7.67 -22.97
C GLN A 218 -2.31 -7.43 -24.12
N TYR A 219 -1.89 -6.74 -25.18
CA TYR A 219 -2.68 -6.47 -26.39
C TYR A 219 -2.50 -7.52 -27.48
N LEU A 220 -1.72 -8.58 -27.23
CA LEU A 220 -1.51 -9.67 -28.18
C LEU A 220 -2.38 -10.87 -27.83
N GLU A 221 -3.05 -11.41 -28.84
CA GLU A 221 -3.69 -12.72 -28.69
C GLU A 221 -2.64 -13.80 -28.51
N THR A 222 -2.74 -14.51 -27.42
CA THR A 222 -1.80 -15.59 -27.09
C THR A 222 -2.54 -16.90 -26.88
N MET A 223 -1.96 -17.98 -27.35
CA MET A 223 -2.41 -19.34 -27.09
C MET A 223 -1.41 -20.05 -26.20
N ARG A 224 -1.88 -20.81 -25.24
CA ARG A 224 -1.03 -21.63 -24.40
C ARG A 224 -0.99 -23.05 -24.97
N ALA A 225 0.20 -23.52 -25.32
CA ALA A 225 0.42 -24.93 -25.58
C ALA A 225 0.54 -25.66 -24.22
N THR A 226 -0.33 -26.62 -23.99
CA THR A 226 -0.32 -27.45 -22.79
C THR A 226 0.48 -28.72 -23.06
N GLY A 227 1.67 -28.80 -22.44
CA GLY A 227 2.50 -29.99 -22.54
C GLY A 227 1.97 -31.18 -21.73
N SER A 228 2.43 -32.37 -22.04
CA SER A 228 1.97 -33.62 -21.40
C SER A 228 2.23 -33.72 -19.89
N SER A 229 3.10 -32.86 -19.31
CA SER A 229 3.49 -32.91 -17.89
C SER A 229 2.62 -32.10 -16.95
N SER A 230 1.83 -31.15 -17.45
CA SER A 230 0.96 -30.30 -16.61
C SER A 230 -0.49 -30.78 -16.52
N VAL A 231 -0.76 -31.98 -17.00
CA VAL A 231 -2.13 -32.49 -17.17
C VAL A 231 -2.50 -33.43 -16.03
N ALA A 232 -2.71 -32.88 -14.84
CA ALA A 232 -3.34 -33.66 -13.78
C ALA A 232 -4.86 -33.84 -13.99
N ASN A 233 -5.55 -32.93 -14.74
CA ASN A 233 -7.01 -32.88 -14.73
C ASN A 233 -7.72 -32.79 -16.09
N THR A 234 -7.01 -32.73 -17.23
CA THR A 234 -7.67 -32.74 -18.55
C THR A 234 -6.89 -33.61 -19.50
N THR A 235 -7.47 -34.73 -19.87
CA THR A 235 -6.75 -35.72 -20.64
C THR A 235 -7.46 -35.98 -21.96
N ILE A 236 -7.02 -35.30 -23.01
CA ILE A 236 -7.27 -35.85 -24.35
C ILE A 236 -6.27 -36.95 -24.56
N VAL A 237 -6.75 -38.17 -24.52
CA VAL A 237 -5.94 -39.36 -24.79
C VAL A 237 -6.30 -39.84 -26.18
N LEU A 238 -5.37 -39.82 -27.11
CA LEU A 238 -5.50 -40.40 -28.45
C LEU A 238 -4.56 -41.63 -28.53
N ASN A 239 -5.11 -42.78 -28.85
CA ASN A 239 -4.37 -44.04 -28.94
C ASN A 239 -3.54 -44.39 -27.69
N GLY A 240 -4.07 -44.13 -26.50
CA GLY A 240 -3.39 -44.38 -25.22
C GLY A 240 -2.29 -43.39 -24.84
N MET A 241 -2.03 -42.38 -25.66
CA MET A 241 -1.06 -41.32 -25.37
C MET A 241 -1.72 -40.00 -25.09
N ARG A 242 -1.20 -39.26 -24.12
CA ARG A 242 -1.61 -37.87 -23.83
C ARG A 242 -1.06 -36.95 -24.91
N VAL A 243 -1.90 -36.22 -25.58
CA VAL A 243 -1.52 -35.31 -26.67
C VAL A 243 -1.44 -33.88 -26.16
N PRO A 244 -0.38 -33.12 -26.47
CA PRO A 244 -0.38 -31.70 -26.21
C PRO A 244 -1.48 -31.01 -27.03
N TYR A 245 -2.17 -30.08 -26.42
CA TYR A 245 -3.18 -29.29 -27.09
C TYR A 245 -2.95 -27.81 -26.88
N THR A 246 -3.50 -26.98 -27.76
CA THR A 246 -3.44 -25.54 -27.66
C THR A 246 -4.76 -25.02 -27.08
N SER A 247 -4.68 -24.16 -26.08
CA SER A 247 -5.87 -23.50 -25.53
C SER A 247 -6.51 -22.56 -26.55
N VAL A 248 -7.79 -22.23 -26.32
CA VAL A 248 -8.44 -21.13 -27.02
C VAL A 248 -7.63 -19.84 -26.79
N PRO A 249 -7.47 -18.95 -27.78
CA PRO A 249 -6.78 -17.68 -27.62
C PRO A 249 -7.36 -16.86 -26.47
N ASN A 250 -6.49 -16.18 -25.72
CA ASN A 250 -6.95 -15.20 -24.74
C ASN A 250 -7.63 -14.05 -25.48
N LEU A 251 -8.76 -13.61 -24.95
CA LEU A 251 -9.44 -12.43 -25.45
C LEU A 251 -8.60 -11.18 -25.14
N VAL A 252 -8.55 -10.27 -26.09
CA VAL A 252 -7.83 -8.99 -25.98
C VAL A 252 -8.84 -7.85 -25.91
N PRO A 253 -8.68 -6.89 -25.00
CA PRO A 253 -9.60 -5.77 -24.90
C PRO A 253 -9.38 -4.78 -26.05
N ASP A 254 -10.47 -4.22 -26.56
CA ASP A 254 -10.44 -3.18 -27.59
C ASP A 254 -10.03 -1.80 -27.08
N ASN A 255 -10.18 -1.54 -25.77
CA ASN A 255 -10.04 -0.23 -25.14
C ASN A 255 -8.70 -0.01 -24.42
N MET A 256 -7.66 -0.78 -24.75
CA MET A 256 -6.36 -0.67 -24.07
C MET A 256 -5.66 0.65 -24.40
N THR A 257 -5.43 1.48 -23.39
CA THR A 257 -4.80 2.79 -23.48
C THR A 257 -4.09 3.18 -22.17
N TRP A 258 -3.48 4.36 -22.15
CA TRP A 258 -2.88 4.96 -20.97
C TRP A 258 -3.91 5.23 -19.88
N GLU A 259 -3.59 4.86 -18.65
CA GLU A 259 -4.29 5.40 -17.49
C GLU A 259 -3.95 6.89 -17.38
N LYS A 260 -4.95 7.73 -17.18
CA LYS A 260 -4.78 9.18 -17.10
C LYS A 260 -5.13 9.70 -15.72
N VAL A 261 -4.19 10.42 -15.11
CA VAL A 261 -4.38 11.09 -13.81
C VAL A 261 -4.39 12.59 -14.03
N THR A 262 -5.52 13.24 -13.79
CA THR A 262 -5.64 14.70 -13.85
C THR A 262 -5.84 15.24 -12.44
N THR A 263 -4.93 16.14 -12.02
CA THR A 263 -4.95 16.76 -10.69
C THR A 263 -5.22 18.25 -10.82
N TYR A 264 -6.18 18.74 -10.05
CA TYR A 264 -6.47 20.15 -9.81
C TYR A 264 -5.99 20.47 -8.40
N ASN A 265 -5.18 21.50 -8.24
CA ASN A 265 -4.63 21.90 -6.94
C ASN A 265 -4.76 23.42 -6.76
N ILE A 266 -5.09 23.83 -5.53
CA ILE A 266 -5.00 25.19 -5.05
C ILE A 266 -4.16 25.17 -3.78
N GLY A 267 -3.12 25.99 -3.73
CA GLY A 267 -2.18 26.02 -2.62
C GLY A 267 -1.86 27.43 -2.15
N MET A 268 -1.41 27.52 -0.90
CA MET A 268 -0.96 28.75 -0.27
C MET A 268 0.35 28.48 0.48
N ASP A 269 1.33 29.35 0.26
CA ASP A 269 2.58 29.38 1.02
C ASP A 269 2.65 30.67 1.82
N LEU A 270 2.69 30.58 3.13
CA LEU A 270 2.79 31.69 4.07
C LEU A 270 4.10 31.60 4.86
N SER A 271 4.85 32.69 4.97
CA SER A 271 5.95 32.82 5.92
C SER A 271 5.85 34.13 6.68
N MET A 272 6.11 34.08 7.97
CA MET A 272 5.96 35.21 8.89
C MET A 272 7.21 35.36 9.80
N PHE A 273 7.32 36.52 10.45
CA PHE A 273 8.34 36.82 11.47
C PHE A 273 9.77 36.60 10.97
N ALA A 274 10.12 37.19 9.82
CA ALA A 274 11.41 36.99 9.15
C ALA A 274 11.71 35.48 8.88
N HIS A 275 10.69 34.78 8.36
CA HIS A 275 10.71 33.35 8.03
C HIS A 275 10.81 32.40 9.23
N LYS A 276 10.65 32.86 10.46
CA LYS A 276 10.62 31.96 11.62
C LYS A 276 9.44 31.01 11.61
N PHE A 277 8.30 31.45 11.11
CA PHE A 277 7.11 30.64 10.90
C PHE A 277 6.85 30.45 9.41
N SER A 278 6.63 29.20 8.99
CA SER A 278 6.20 28.84 7.65
C SER A 278 4.97 27.95 7.72
N PHE A 279 4.00 28.21 6.84
CA PHE A 279 2.79 27.41 6.73
C PHE A 279 2.46 27.18 5.25
N THR A 280 2.17 25.94 4.90
CA THR A 280 1.72 25.56 3.56
C THR A 280 0.41 24.82 3.67
N ALA A 281 -0.55 25.17 2.81
CA ALA A 281 -1.83 24.49 2.68
C ALA A 281 -2.11 24.18 1.21
N ASP A 282 -2.51 22.97 0.94
CA ASP A 282 -2.90 22.50 -0.38
C ASP A 282 -4.27 21.80 -0.32
N LEU A 283 -5.14 22.12 -1.27
CA LEU A 283 -6.41 21.45 -1.52
C LEU A 283 -6.35 20.87 -2.93
N TYR A 284 -6.62 19.58 -3.07
CA TYR A 284 -6.55 18.97 -4.38
C TYR A 284 -7.73 18.02 -4.69
N ARG A 285 -7.98 17.90 -5.97
CA ARG A 285 -8.87 16.89 -6.51
C ARG A 285 -8.15 16.18 -7.66
N ARG A 286 -8.04 14.87 -7.55
CA ARG A 286 -7.45 13.99 -8.54
C ARG A 286 -8.55 13.14 -9.20
N ARG A 287 -8.55 13.07 -10.52
CA ARG A 287 -9.35 12.12 -11.29
C ARG A 287 -8.42 11.16 -11.98
N THR A 288 -8.58 9.88 -11.70
CA THR A 288 -7.87 8.81 -12.42
C THR A 288 -8.89 8.13 -13.31
N THR A 289 -8.68 8.20 -14.62
CA THR A 289 -9.55 7.59 -15.63
C THR A 289 -8.79 6.51 -16.38
N ASP A 290 -9.55 5.64 -17.02
CA ASP A 290 -9.01 4.58 -17.84
C ASP A 290 -8.08 3.64 -17.07
N LEU A 291 -8.42 3.34 -15.79
CA LEU A 291 -7.68 2.38 -14.97
C LEU A 291 -7.79 0.98 -15.57
N TYR A 292 -6.64 0.33 -15.70
CA TYR A 292 -6.54 -1.04 -16.20
C TYR A 292 -6.99 -2.03 -15.13
N THR A 293 -8.06 -2.77 -15.41
CA THR A 293 -8.68 -3.72 -14.47
C THR A 293 -9.36 -4.86 -15.23
N VAL A 294 -9.81 -5.87 -14.52
CA VAL A 294 -10.60 -6.97 -15.09
C VAL A 294 -11.87 -6.40 -15.74
N GLY A 295 -12.17 -6.88 -16.93
CA GLY A 295 -13.37 -6.50 -17.68
C GLY A 295 -14.65 -7.13 -17.14
N PRO A 296 -15.78 -6.82 -17.78
CA PRO A 296 -17.06 -7.41 -17.44
C PRO A 296 -17.05 -8.93 -17.60
N ASP A 297 -17.74 -9.64 -16.70
CA ASP A 297 -17.87 -11.08 -16.78
C ASP A 297 -18.49 -11.50 -18.11
N LEU A 298 -17.90 -12.52 -18.70
CA LEU A 298 -18.38 -13.08 -19.96
C LEU A 298 -19.15 -14.38 -19.71
N PRO A 299 -20.13 -14.70 -20.56
CA PRO A 299 -20.82 -15.98 -20.47
C PRO A 299 -19.83 -17.16 -20.49
N HIS A 300 -19.95 -18.07 -19.52
CA HIS A 300 -19.06 -19.23 -19.40
C HIS A 300 -18.97 -20.11 -20.66
N VAL A 301 -20.00 -20.05 -21.51
CA VAL A 301 -20.04 -20.76 -22.81
C VAL A 301 -18.91 -20.33 -23.76
N LEU A 302 -18.33 -19.13 -23.57
CA LEU A 302 -17.18 -18.66 -24.36
C LEU A 302 -15.87 -19.39 -24.03
N GLY A 303 -15.80 -20.09 -22.90
CA GLY A 303 -14.60 -20.84 -22.49
C GLY A 303 -13.35 -19.99 -22.27
N SER A 304 -13.50 -18.68 -22.14
CA SER A 304 -12.39 -17.73 -21.91
C SER A 304 -12.72 -16.79 -20.77
N SER A 305 -11.69 -16.36 -20.04
CA SER A 305 -11.82 -15.35 -18.99
C SER A 305 -12.03 -13.96 -19.57
N ALA A 306 -12.70 -13.08 -18.81
CA ALA A 306 -12.85 -11.69 -19.19
C ALA A 306 -11.47 -11.02 -19.38
N PRO A 307 -11.23 -10.31 -20.49
CA PRO A 307 -9.99 -9.60 -20.71
C PRO A 307 -9.88 -8.40 -19.76
N SER A 308 -8.69 -8.13 -19.24
CA SER A 308 -8.42 -6.89 -18.53
C SER A 308 -8.27 -5.73 -19.52
N GLY A 309 -8.81 -4.58 -19.17
CA GLY A 309 -8.79 -3.37 -20.00
C GLY A 309 -9.02 -2.10 -19.17
N ASN A 310 -9.20 -0.98 -19.81
CA ASN A 310 -9.39 0.32 -19.16
C ASN A 310 -10.88 0.55 -18.81
N TYR A 311 -11.35 -0.09 -17.73
CA TYR A 311 -12.78 -0.12 -17.36
C TYR A 311 -13.13 0.67 -16.10
N ALA A 312 -12.16 1.14 -15.33
CA ALA A 312 -12.43 1.81 -14.06
C ALA A 312 -11.98 3.27 -14.02
N SER A 313 -12.59 4.04 -13.15
CA SER A 313 -12.20 5.42 -12.85
C SER A 313 -12.40 5.72 -11.37
N LEU A 314 -11.50 6.56 -10.83
CA LEU A 314 -11.51 7.02 -9.43
C LEU A 314 -11.49 8.53 -9.34
N LYS A 315 -12.05 9.05 -8.26
CA LYS A 315 -11.94 10.45 -7.84
C LYS A 315 -11.39 10.49 -6.43
N THR A 316 -10.24 11.12 -6.24
CA THR A 316 -9.65 11.39 -4.93
C THR A 316 -9.75 12.89 -4.64
N SER A 317 -10.22 13.25 -3.46
CA SER A 317 -10.18 14.63 -2.94
C SER A 317 -9.43 14.60 -1.63
N GLY A 318 -8.53 15.57 -1.43
CA GLY A 318 -7.70 15.62 -0.23
C GLY A 318 -7.20 17.03 0.04
N TRP A 319 -6.58 17.15 1.21
CA TRP A 319 -5.94 18.36 1.67
C TRP A 319 -4.66 18.00 2.45
N GLU A 320 -3.70 18.91 2.42
CA GLU A 320 -2.40 18.78 3.08
C GLU A 320 -2.05 20.09 3.77
N LEU A 321 -1.64 20.03 5.03
CA LEU A 321 -1.20 21.16 5.83
C LEU A 321 0.20 20.88 6.36
N SER A 322 1.08 21.86 6.31
CA SER A 322 2.39 21.82 6.92
C SER A 322 2.67 23.14 7.66
N ALA A 323 3.12 23.05 8.88
CA ALA A 323 3.57 24.20 9.68
C ALA A 323 4.96 23.94 10.22
N ASP A 324 5.84 24.92 10.10
CA ASP A 324 7.19 24.91 10.64
C ASP A 324 7.44 26.17 11.44
N TRP A 325 7.97 26.01 12.64
CA TRP A 325 8.45 27.11 13.47
C TRP A 325 9.87 26.86 13.87
N HIS A 326 10.75 27.81 13.61
CA HIS A 326 12.12 27.76 14.10
C HIS A 326 12.59 29.11 14.64
N ASP A 327 13.31 29.07 15.75
CA ASP A 327 13.89 30.27 16.36
C ASP A 327 15.16 29.92 17.14
N SER A 328 15.85 30.93 17.57
CA SER A 328 16.99 30.79 18.48
C SER A 328 17.06 31.92 19.49
N MET A 329 17.43 31.58 20.72
CA MET A 329 17.61 32.51 21.83
C MET A 329 18.93 32.24 22.55
N ARG A 330 19.34 33.12 23.42
CA ARG A 330 20.46 32.84 24.31
C ARG A 330 19.95 32.29 25.64
N LEU A 331 20.43 31.11 26.01
CA LEU A 331 20.17 30.46 27.28
C LEU A 331 21.51 30.29 28.00
N SER A 332 21.65 30.86 29.19
CA SER A 332 22.91 30.85 29.96
C SER A 332 24.13 31.29 29.14
N GLY A 333 23.98 32.35 28.32
CA GLY A 333 25.04 32.90 27.48
C GLY A 333 25.37 32.08 26.21
N LYS A 334 24.78 30.89 26.03
CA LYS A 334 24.94 30.01 24.87
C LYS A 334 23.71 30.09 23.95
N ARG A 335 23.94 29.85 22.66
CA ARG A 335 22.84 29.79 21.69
C ARG A 335 22.03 28.53 21.90
N PHE A 336 20.74 28.70 22.16
CA PHE A 336 19.72 27.65 22.12
C PHE A 336 18.91 27.84 20.84
N SER A 337 18.85 26.82 19.98
CA SER A 337 18.03 26.82 18.79
C SER A 337 17.01 25.68 18.84
N TYR A 338 15.81 25.96 18.40
CA TYR A 338 14.72 24.98 18.37
C TYR A 338 13.92 25.11 17.08
N SER A 339 13.39 23.97 16.64
CA SER A 339 12.47 23.88 15.51
C SER A 339 11.39 22.87 15.81
N VAL A 340 10.16 23.20 15.43
CA VAL A 340 8.98 22.34 15.52
C VAL A 340 8.31 22.32 14.16
N LYS A 341 8.16 21.12 13.59
CA LYS A 341 7.48 20.91 12.32
C LYS A 341 6.27 19.99 12.53
N ALA A 342 5.12 20.36 11.98
CA ALA A 342 3.91 19.54 12.00
C ALA A 342 3.34 19.42 10.59
N MET A 343 2.88 18.23 10.24
CA MET A 343 2.17 17.95 9.00
C MET A 343 0.90 17.20 9.31
N LEU A 344 -0.18 17.52 8.59
CA LEU A 344 -1.45 16.84 8.68
C LEU A 344 -2.07 16.77 7.29
N TRP A 345 -2.53 15.57 6.88
CA TRP A 345 -3.16 15.39 5.58
C TRP A 345 -4.25 14.33 5.64
N ASP A 346 -5.18 14.47 4.73
CA ASP A 346 -6.28 13.52 4.59
C ASP A 346 -6.77 13.46 3.15
N SER A 347 -7.23 12.29 2.73
CA SER A 347 -7.84 12.11 1.42
C SER A 347 -8.88 11.01 1.41
N ARG A 348 -9.88 11.16 0.53
CA ARG A 348 -10.89 10.14 0.24
C ARG A 348 -10.93 9.84 -1.25
N SER A 349 -11.01 8.56 -1.57
CA SER A 349 -11.10 8.07 -2.94
C SER A 349 -12.41 7.33 -3.16
N TYR A 350 -13.11 7.70 -4.23
CA TYR A 350 -14.38 7.10 -4.60
C TYR A 350 -14.30 6.52 -6.02
N VAL A 351 -14.90 5.37 -6.21
CA VAL A 351 -15.08 4.75 -7.53
C VAL A 351 -16.12 5.57 -8.29
N THR A 352 -15.74 6.12 -9.45
CA THR A 352 -16.67 6.90 -10.29
C THR A 352 -17.21 6.11 -11.48
N SER A 353 -16.46 5.10 -11.91
CA SER A 353 -16.86 4.15 -12.94
C SER A 353 -16.22 2.79 -12.66
N TYR A 354 -17.00 1.75 -12.73
CA TYR A 354 -16.59 0.35 -12.72
C TYR A 354 -17.71 -0.49 -13.30
N TYR A 355 -17.40 -1.56 -14.03
CA TYR A 355 -18.43 -2.45 -14.54
C TYR A 355 -18.88 -3.41 -13.43
N ASN A 356 -20.04 -3.15 -12.90
CA ASN A 356 -20.71 -3.96 -11.91
C ASN A 356 -22.22 -3.74 -12.07
N ALA A 357 -22.82 -4.45 -13.01
CA ALA A 357 -24.21 -4.25 -13.41
C ALA A 357 -25.20 -4.65 -12.31
N THR A 358 -24.86 -5.63 -11.50
CA THR A 358 -25.71 -6.15 -10.41
C THR A 358 -25.53 -5.37 -9.11
N GLY A 359 -24.49 -4.51 -9.02
CA GLY A 359 -24.13 -3.86 -7.77
C GLY A 359 -23.57 -4.82 -6.73
N ASP A 360 -22.90 -5.91 -7.18
CA ASP A 360 -22.28 -6.92 -6.32
C ASP A 360 -21.27 -6.27 -5.36
N LEU A 361 -21.45 -6.50 -4.06
CA LEU A 361 -20.59 -6.01 -2.98
C LEU A 361 -19.25 -6.75 -2.90
N THR A 362 -19.08 -7.85 -3.60
CA THR A 362 -17.84 -8.62 -3.61
C THR A 362 -16.76 -8.00 -4.51
N THR A 363 -17.11 -6.97 -5.29
CA THR A 363 -16.21 -6.22 -6.16
C THR A 363 -16.46 -4.72 -6.04
N TYR A 364 -15.72 -3.92 -6.80
CA TYR A 364 -15.93 -2.47 -6.81
C TYR A 364 -17.28 -2.11 -7.43
N TYR A 365 -17.91 -1.05 -6.92
CA TYR A 365 -19.14 -0.49 -7.49
C TYR A 365 -19.05 1.04 -7.53
N LYS A 366 -19.83 1.65 -8.42
CA LYS A 366 -19.90 3.11 -8.54
C LYS A 366 -20.41 3.75 -7.25
N GLY A 367 -19.64 4.70 -6.71
CA GLY A 367 -19.93 5.38 -5.45
C GLY A 367 -19.20 4.80 -4.23
N MET A 368 -18.61 3.61 -4.34
CA MET A 368 -17.83 2.98 -3.28
C MET A 368 -16.68 3.88 -2.81
N GLU A 369 -16.55 4.12 -1.52
CA GLU A 369 -15.33 4.68 -0.93
C GLU A 369 -14.28 3.57 -0.86
N ILE A 370 -13.07 3.81 -1.40
CA ILE A 370 -12.01 2.81 -1.36
C ILE A 370 -11.66 2.47 0.08
N GLY A 371 -11.66 1.17 0.37
CA GLY A 371 -11.31 0.64 1.69
C GLY A 371 -12.50 0.46 2.64
N GLU A 372 -13.74 0.74 2.22
CA GLU A 372 -14.91 0.47 3.08
C GLU A 372 -15.03 -1.02 3.42
N ILE A 373 -15.47 -1.29 4.63
CA ILE A 373 -15.66 -2.63 5.18
C ILE A 373 -17.16 -2.83 5.40
N TRP A 374 -17.73 -3.78 4.67
CA TRP A 374 -19.09 -4.24 4.88
C TRP A 374 -19.12 -5.32 5.94
N GLY A 375 -20.13 -5.30 6.81
CA GLY A 375 -20.27 -6.29 7.86
C GLY A 375 -21.57 -6.10 8.65
N PHE A 376 -21.74 -6.90 9.67
CA PHE A 376 -22.91 -6.86 10.55
C PHE A 376 -22.70 -5.89 11.71
N LYS A 377 -23.79 -5.24 12.12
CA LYS A 377 -23.85 -4.55 13.42
C LYS A 377 -24.18 -5.52 14.52
N THR A 378 -23.69 -5.23 15.73
CA THR A 378 -23.93 -6.03 16.91
C THR A 378 -24.54 -5.20 18.05
N ASP A 379 -25.38 -5.84 18.87
CA ASP A 379 -25.98 -5.28 20.07
C ASP A 379 -25.50 -6.07 21.32
N GLY A 380 -24.19 -6.26 21.43
CA GLY A 380 -23.55 -6.95 22.53
C GLY A 380 -23.57 -8.48 22.43
N ILE A 381 -23.80 -9.14 23.54
CA ILE A 381 -23.70 -10.59 23.72
C ILE A 381 -24.98 -11.08 24.37
N TYR A 382 -25.55 -12.18 23.91
CA TYR A 382 -26.74 -12.80 24.52
C TYR A 382 -26.47 -13.20 25.98
N ALA A 383 -27.27 -12.68 26.90
CA ALA A 383 -27.12 -12.98 28.32
C ALA A 383 -27.68 -14.36 28.72
N SER A 384 -28.67 -14.90 27.98
CA SER A 384 -29.29 -16.18 28.21
C SER A 384 -29.70 -16.90 26.92
N ASN A 385 -29.95 -18.22 27.03
CA ASN A 385 -30.52 -18.96 25.90
C ASN A 385 -31.93 -18.46 25.53
N ALA A 386 -32.74 -18.07 26.51
CA ALA A 386 -34.08 -17.53 26.29
C ALA A 386 -34.00 -16.22 25.46
N GLU A 387 -33.03 -15.36 25.74
CA GLU A 387 -32.78 -14.16 24.93
C GLU A 387 -32.33 -14.52 23.51
N ALA A 388 -31.43 -15.50 23.36
CA ALA A 388 -30.94 -15.95 22.07
C ALA A 388 -32.06 -16.60 21.21
N GLU A 389 -32.98 -17.33 21.82
CA GLU A 389 -34.15 -17.93 21.15
C GLU A 389 -35.18 -16.88 20.69
N ALA A 390 -35.27 -15.77 21.42
CA ALA A 390 -36.14 -14.66 21.04
C ALA A 390 -35.52 -13.74 19.96
N GLY A 391 -34.22 -13.90 19.67
CA GLY A 391 -33.49 -13.15 18.66
C GLY A 391 -33.74 -13.64 17.24
N PRO A 392 -33.19 -12.95 16.22
CA PRO A 392 -33.32 -13.33 14.84
C PRO A 392 -32.71 -14.71 14.54
N SER A 393 -33.26 -15.42 13.60
CA SER A 393 -32.68 -16.68 13.11
C SER A 393 -31.52 -16.42 12.16
N TYR A 394 -30.55 -17.35 12.09
CA TYR A 394 -29.34 -17.17 11.25
C TYR A 394 -29.43 -18.07 10.02
N SER A 395 -29.57 -17.51 8.82
CA SER A 395 -29.77 -18.23 7.57
C SER A 395 -28.54 -18.36 6.67
N PHE A 396 -27.42 -17.73 7.02
CA PHE A 396 -26.27 -17.57 6.11
C PHE A 396 -25.14 -18.57 6.32
N PHE A 397 -25.38 -19.67 7.07
CA PHE A 397 -24.38 -20.70 7.26
C PHE A 397 -24.34 -21.70 6.11
N LYS A 398 -23.10 -22.04 5.75
CA LYS A 398 -22.82 -23.02 4.70
C LYS A 398 -23.40 -24.38 5.13
N ASN A 399 -24.15 -25.05 4.27
CA ASN A 399 -24.76 -26.36 4.38
C ASN A 399 -26.26 -26.39 4.78
N GLY A 400 -26.95 -25.26 4.81
CA GLY A 400 -28.40 -25.24 5.06
C GLY A 400 -28.82 -25.59 6.49
N GLU A 401 -27.88 -25.80 7.39
CA GLU A 401 -28.16 -25.93 8.82
C GLU A 401 -28.28 -24.53 9.44
N MET A 402 -29.41 -24.25 10.06
CA MET A 402 -29.61 -23.00 10.79
C MET A 402 -28.69 -23.01 12.00
N PHE A 403 -27.81 -21.99 12.10
CA PHE A 403 -27.05 -21.78 13.31
C PHE A 403 -27.97 -21.31 14.41
N ARG A 404 -27.92 -21.99 15.53
CA ARG A 404 -28.59 -21.57 16.75
C ARG A 404 -27.62 -20.77 17.61
N ALA A 405 -27.98 -19.53 17.92
CA ALA A 405 -27.27 -18.75 18.91
C ALA A 405 -27.55 -19.25 20.34
N TYR A 406 -26.60 -19.07 21.21
CA TYR A 406 -26.69 -19.43 22.63
C TYR A 406 -26.20 -18.29 23.51
N ALA A 407 -26.50 -18.36 24.80
CA ALA A 407 -25.91 -17.47 25.81
C ALA A 407 -24.39 -17.36 25.62
N GLY A 408 -23.90 -16.13 25.51
CA GLY A 408 -22.50 -15.82 25.32
C GLY A 408 -22.05 -15.69 23.85
N ASP A 409 -22.92 -15.88 22.87
CA ASP A 409 -22.66 -15.58 21.46
C ASP A 409 -22.94 -14.11 21.14
N LEU A 410 -22.39 -13.57 20.05
CA LEU A 410 -22.72 -12.22 19.57
C LEU A 410 -24.20 -12.10 19.22
N LYS A 411 -24.79 -11.00 19.63
CA LYS A 411 -26.12 -10.58 19.26
C LYS A 411 -26.03 -9.66 18.05
N PHE A 412 -26.33 -10.18 16.89
CA PHE A 412 -26.38 -9.39 15.66
C PHE A 412 -27.70 -8.62 15.55
N VAL A 413 -27.65 -7.47 14.89
CA VAL A 413 -28.83 -6.61 14.69
C VAL A 413 -29.48 -6.94 13.35
N ASP A 414 -30.73 -7.33 13.39
CA ASP A 414 -31.60 -7.46 12.23
C ASP A 414 -31.94 -6.05 11.75
N LEU A 415 -31.35 -5.63 10.63
CA LEU A 415 -31.47 -4.26 10.11
C LEU A 415 -32.70 -4.06 9.23
N ASP A 416 -33.16 -5.10 8.53
CA ASP A 416 -34.35 -5.01 7.67
C ASP A 416 -35.64 -5.45 8.38
N GLY A 417 -35.52 -6.06 9.58
CA GLY A 417 -36.63 -6.38 10.46
C GLY A 417 -37.44 -7.61 10.04
N ASP A 418 -36.85 -8.50 9.24
CA ASP A 418 -37.51 -9.70 8.74
C ASP A 418 -37.47 -10.89 9.70
N GLY A 419 -36.78 -10.73 10.86
CA GLY A 419 -36.61 -11.77 11.88
C GLY A 419 -35.50 -12.78 11.53
N LYS A 420 -34.67 -12.49 10.53
CA LYS A 420 -33.58 -13.37 10.08
C LYS A 420 -32.31 -12.56 9.86
N MET A 421 -31.19 -13.12 10.25
CA MET A 421 -29.90 -12.56 9.84
C MET A 421 -29.55 -13.08 8.46
N SER A 422 -29.38 -12.19 7.50
CA SER A 422 -29.07 -12.52 6.12
C SER A 422 -28.02 -11.61 5.50
N VAL A 423 -27.40 -12.07 4.44
CA VAL A 423 -26.50 -11.27 3.59
C VAL A 423 -27.19 -10.82 2.29
N GLY A 424 -28.48 -11.13 2.17
CA GLY A 424 -29.23 -10.95 0.93
C GLY A 424 -28.52 -11.59 -0.26
N ASN A 425 -28.67 -10.99 -1.42
CA ASN A 425 -27.93 -11.36 -2.63
C ASN A 425 -26.53 -10.74 -2.69
N ARG A 426 -26.09 -10.06 -1.64
CA ARG A 426 -24.83 -9.27 -1.57
C ARG A 426 -24.74 -8.22 -2.66
N THR A 427 -25.82 -7.54 -2.92
CA THR A 427 -25.86 -6.43 -3.88
C THR A 427 -26.24 -5.14 -3.16
N LEU A 428 -25.97 -3.99 -3.77
CA LEU A 428 -26.37 -2.68 -3.24
C LEU A 428 -27.88 -2.56 -3.01
N SER A 429 -28.70 -3.27 -3.78
CA SER A 429 -30.16 -3.26 -3.68
C SER A 429 -30.71 -4.33 -2.74
N ASP A 430 -29.91 -5.34 -2.44
CA ASP A 430 -30.28 -6.47 -1.58
C ASP A 430 -29.02 -6.97 -0.85
N HIS A 431 -28.71 -6.31 0.25
CA HIS A 431 -27.55 -6.62 1.11
C HIS A 431 -27.97 -7.25 2.45
N GLY A 432 -29.27 -7.54 2.64
CA GLY A 432 -29.76 -8.03 3.92
C GLY A 432 -29.34 -7.12 5.07
N ASP A 433 -28.82 -7.69 6.14
CA ASP A 433 -28.37 -6.97 7.33
C ASP A 433 -26.95 -6.42 7.23
N LEU A 434 -26.30 -6.55 6.08
CA LEU A 434 -24.97 -5.99 5.91
C LEU A 434 -25.02 -4.45 5.83
N THR A 435 -24.04 -3.79 6.42
CA THR A 435 -23.87 -2.33 6.33
C THR A 435 -22.37 -1.98 6.35
N ILE A 436 -22.03 -0.75 6.02
CA ILE A 436 -20.65 -0.27 6.14
C ILE A 436 -20.32 -0.05 7.61
N ILE A 437 -19.43 -0.86 8.18
CA ILE A 437 -19.02 -0.83 9.58
C ILE A 437 -17.70 -0.09 9.82
N GLY A 438 -16.89 0.11 8.77
CA GLY A 438 -15.59 0.77 8.89
C GLY A 438 -14.93 1.06 7.56
N ASN A 439 -13.69 1.56 7.63
CA ASN A 439 -12.84 1.79 6.45
C ASN A 439 -11.37 1.51 6.79
N GLN A 440 -10.72 0.65 5.98
CA GLN A 440 -9.32 0.26 6.17
C GLN A 440 -8.30 1.30 5.68
N SER A 441 -8.73 2.28 4.89
CA SER A 441 -7.84 3.31 4.37
C SER A 441 -7.36 4.21 5.50
N PRO A 442 -6.05 4.51 5.59
CA PRO A 442 -5.53 5.41 6.60
C PRO A 442 -6.04 6.84 6.36
N ARG A 443 -6.64 7.43 7.40
CA ARG A 443 -7.24 8.77 7.37
C ARG A 443 -6.62 9.64 8.46
N LEU A 444 -6.64 10.96 8.27
CA LEU A 444 -6.07 11.91 9.20
C LEU A 444 -4.62 11.53 9.55
N GLN A 445 -3.80 11.39 8.52
CA GLN A 445 -2.39 11.07 8.70
C GLN A 445 -1.65 12.30 9.19
N TYR A 446 -0.73 12.13 10.13
CA TYR A 446 0.01 13.23 10.72
C TYR A 446 1.45 12.85 11.02
N SER A 447 2.31 13.86 11.02
CA SER A 447 3.65 13.75 11.58
C SER A 447 4.04 15.05 12.28
N PHE A 448 4.88 14.95 13.32
CA PHE A 448 5.49 16.12 13.91
C PHE A 448 6.93 15.81 14.31
N GLY A 449 7.79 16.81 14.13
CA GLY A 449 9.19 16.76 14.46
C GLY A 449 9.58 17.88 15.41
N ILE A 450 10.49 17.59 16.33
CA ILE A 450 11.08 18.56 17.26
C ILE A 450 12.59 18.42 17.15
N SER A 451 13.28 19.55 16.98
CA SER A 451 14.75 19.58 17.04
C SER A 451 15.19 20.67 18.00
N LEU A 452 16.06 20.32 18.92
CA LEU A 452 16.62 21.21 19.95
C LEU A 452 18.14 21.13 19.88
N ASN A 453 18.81 22.28 19.94
CA ASN A 453 20.26 22.35 20.01
C ASN A 453 20.70 23.35 21.07
N TRP A 454 21.53 22.92 22.00
CA TRP A 454 22.09 23.77 23.04
C TRP A 454 23.50 23.34 23.42
N ASN A 455 24.44 24.25 23.30
CA ASN A 455 25.85 24.07 23.76
C ASN A 455 26.50 22.74 23.32
N GLY A 456 26.27 22.34 22.08
CA GLY A 456 26.79 21.09 21.52
C GLY A 456 25.86 19.86 21.69
N ILE A 457 24.86 19.93 22.57
CA ILE A 457 23.85 18.87 22.73
C ILE A 457 22.76 19.08 21.69
N GLY A 458 22.48 18.07 20.87
CA GLY A 458 21.38 18.02 19.92
C GLY A 458 20.37 16.94 20.32
N LEU A 459 19.08 17.28 20.26
CA LEU A 459 17.98 16.32 20.38
C LEU A 459 17.04 16.50 19.19
N SER A 460 16.76 15.43 18.45
CA SER A 460 15.73 15.45 17.42
C SER A 460 14.78 14.26 17.58
N MET A 461 13.50 14.51 17.36
CA MET A 461 12.45 13.51 17.41
C MET A 461 11.55 13.66 16.19
N LEU A 462 11.13 12.53 15.63
CA LEU A 462 10.10 12.45 14.59
C LEU A 462 9.01 11.48 15.03
N TRP A 463 7.79 11.98 15.08
CA TRP A 463 6.58 11.22 15.35
C TRP A 463 5.75 11.12 14.09
N GLN A 464 5.09 10.00 13.90
CA GLN A 464 4.16 9.75 12.80
C GLN A 464 2.94 8.99 13.35
N GLY A 465 1.79 9.24 12.74
CA GLY A 465 0.59 8.52 13.11
C GLY A 465 -0.51 8.59 12.07
N VAL A 466 -1.53 7.80 12.32
CA VAL A 466 -2.78 7.71 11.57
C VAL A 466 -3.91 7.89 12.57
N GLY A 467 -4.77 8.89 12.34
CA GLY A 467 -5.85 9.24 13.28
C GLY A 467 -7.08 8.37 13.16
N LYS A 468 -7.28 7.69 12.03
CA LYS A 468 -8.37 6.74 11.83
C LYS A 468 -7.97 5.68 10.82
N ARG A 469 -8.16 4.42 11.20
CA ARG A 469 -8.00 3.25 10.35
C ARG A 469 -8.70 2.09 11.01
N ASP A 470 -9.59 1.40 10.30
CA ASP A 470 -10.24 0.21 10.79
C ASP A 470 -9.58 -1.04 10.20
N TRP A 471 -9.49 -2.10 10.99
CA TRP A 471 -8.98 -3.38 10.57
C TRP A 471 -9.84 -4.50 11.15
N TYR A 472 -10.33 -5.39 10.30
CA TYR A 472 -10.99 -6.61 10.73
C TYR A 472 -10.00 -7.79 10.62
N PRO A 473 -9.77 -8.54 11.70
CA PRO A 473 -8.85 -9.68 11.68
C PRO A 473 -9.39 -10.78 10.76
N TRP A 474 -8.61 -11.13 9.74
CA TRP A 474 -9.01 -12.21 8.85
C TRP A 474 -9.28 -13.52 9.61
N THR A 475 -10.26 -14.30 9.16
CA THR A 475 -10.79 -15.49 9.83
C THR A 475 -9.73 -16.57 10.08
N GLU A 476 -8.68 -16.64 9.26
CA GLU A 476 -7.55 -17.55 9.47
C GLU A 476 -6.43 -16.96 10.36
N SER A 477 -6.59 -15.74 10.87
CA SER A 477 -5.61 -15.15 11.78
C SER A 477 -5.61 -15.83 13.15
N GLY A 478 -4.85 -16.91 13.26
CA GLY A 478 -4.71 -17.68 14.51
C GLY A 478 -4.13 -16.86 15.67
N PHE A 479 -3.32 -15.83 15.39
CA PHE A 479 -2.79 -14.92 16.41
C PHE A 479 -3.81 -13.93 16.96
N PHE A 480 -4.90 -13.67 16.25
CA PHE A 480 -6.01 -12.88 16.79
C PHE A 480 -7.06 -13.81 17.43
N TRP A 481 -7.57 -14.76 16.65
CA TRP A 481 -8.72 -15.57 17.05
C TRP A 481 -8.37 -16.68 18.05
N GLY A 482 -7.12 -17.17 18.07
CA GLY A 482 -6.73 -18.25 18.98
C GLY A 482 -7.66 -19.46 18.85
N LYS A 483 -8.24 -19.89 19.96
CA LYS A 483 -9.11 -21.08 20.00
C LYS A 483 -10.47 -20.90 19.31
N TRP A 484 -10.91 -19.67 19.01
CA TRP A 484 -12.12 -19.44 18.20
C TRP A 484 -11.89 -19.79 16.72
N ASN A 485 -10.64 -19.73 16.25
CA ASN A 485 -10.30 -20.23 14.92
C ASN A 485 -10.13 -21.75 14.95
N ARG A 486 -9.21 -22.28 15.75
CA ARG A 486 -8.92 -23.71 15.82
C ARG A 486 -8.63 -24.15 17.26
N ALA A 487 -9.14 -25.32 17.65
CA ALA A 487 -9.02 -25.85 19.02
C ALA A 487 -7.56 -25.98 19.52
N TYR A 488 -6.61 -26.24 18.61
CA TYR A 488 -5.19 -26.40 18.93
C TYR A 488 -4.41 -25.08 18.95
N ASN A 489 -5.01 -23.96 18.55
CA ASN A 489 -4.34 -22.66 18.64
C ASN A 489 -4.13 -22.23 20.08
N ALA A 490 -3.14 -21.37 20.30
CA ALA A 490 -2.86 -20.81 21.62
C ALA A 490 -4.02 -19.94 22.12
N LEU A 491 -4.22 -19.90 23.42
CA LEU A 491 -5.13 -18.96 24.09
C LEU A 491 -4.32 -17.70 24.45
N MET A 492 -4.73 -16.55 23.91
CA MET A 492 -4.05 -15.28 24.17
C MET A 492 -4.40 -14.75 25.57
N LYS A 493 -3.50 -13.96 26.16
CA LYS A 493 -3.72 -13.34 27.46
C LYS A 493 -5.02 -12.54 27.52
N SER A 494 -5.31 -11.78 26.46
CA SER A 494 -6.56 -11.00 26.33
C SER A 494 -7.83 -11.85 26.28
N GLN A 495 -7.70 -13.15 26.01
CA GLN A 495 -8.80 -14.12 25.89
C GLN A 495 -9.06 -14.89 27.20
N THR A 496 -8.47 -14.46 28.30
CA THR A 496 -8.57 -15.14 29.60
C THR A 496 -9.30 -14.30 30.66
N GLY A 497 -9.61 -14.92 31.79
CA GLY A 497 -10.21 -14.25 32.93
C GLY A 497 -11.63 -13.75 32.66
N ASP A 498 -11.93 -12.55 33.13
CA ASP A 498 -13.24 -11.91 32.98
C ASP A 498 -13.44 -11.22 31.65
N ASN A 499 -12.38 -11.13 30.83
CA ASN A 499 -12.46 -10.60 29.46
C ASN A 499 -13.12 -11.60 28.49
N ARG A 500 -13.34 -12.82 28.92
CA ARG A 500 -14.07 -13.85 28.18
C ARG A 500 -15.38 -14.17 28.88
N VAL A 501 -16.44 -14.38 28.11
CA VAL A 501 -17.73 -14.85 28.59
C VAL A 501 -17.58 -16.14 29.39
N LYS A 502 -18.21 -16.18 30.58
CA LYS A 502 -18.37 -17.35 31.45
C LYS A 502 -19.85 -17.73 31.43
N VAL A 503 -20.14 -18.97 31.03
CA VAL A 503 -21.51 -19.47 30.89
C VAL A 503 -21.77 -20.52 31.94
N ASP A 504 -22.83 -20.35 32.70
CA ASP A 504 -23.42 -21.41 33.52
C ASP A 504 -24.34 -22.26 32.63
N LYS A 505 -24.06 -23.56 32.63
CA LYS A 505 -24.76 -24.58 31.83
C LYS A 505 -25.49 -25.59 32.70
N SER A 506 -25.76 -25.25 33.96
CA SER A 506 -26.44 -26.14 34.92
C SER A 506 -27.91 -26.39 34.62
N SER A 507 -28.51 -25.58 33.78
CA SER A 507 -29.88 -25.72 33.28
C SER A 507 -29.92 -25.62 31.75
N ASP A 508 -31.05 -25.97 31.14
CA ASP A 508 -31.28 -25.82 29.70
C ASP A 508 -31.21 -24.35 29.25
N ASN A 509 -31.64 -23.44 30.12
CA ASN A 509 -31.47 -21.99 29.90
C ASN A 509 -30.10 -21.55 30.41
N TRP A 510 -29.07 -21.70 29.59
CA TRP A 510 -27.74 -21.19 29.91
C TRP A 510 -27.76 -19.70 30.15
N ILE A 511 -26.96 -19.24 31.12
CA ILE A 511 -26.84 -17.83 31.46
C ILE A 511 -25.37 -17.41 31.53
N VAL A 512 -25.08 -16.18 31.11
CA VAL A 512 -23.76 -15.58 31.25
C VAL A 512 -23.63 -15.03 32.66
N THR A 513 -22.59 -15.47 33.38
CA THR A 513 -22.40 -15.15 34.81
C THR A 513 -21.54 -13.91 35.06
N ASN A 514 -20.90 -13.37 34.04
CA ASN A 514 -19.98 -12.24 34.17
C ASN A 514 -20.29 -11.07 33.23
N MET A 515 -21.58 -10.84 32.89
CA MET A 515 -22.01 -9.71 32.04
C MET A 515 -21.65 -8.34 32.67
N ASP A 516 -21.65 -8.25 34.04
CA ASP A 516 -21.24 -7.07 34.79
C ASP A 516 -19.77 -6.63 34.51
N LYS A 517 -18.92 -7.57 34.10
CA LYS A 517 -17.52 -7.33 33.72
C LYS A 517 -17.34 -6.90 32.26
N ARG A 518 -18.41 -6.86 31.46
CA ARG A 518 -18.41 -6.51 30.02
C ARG A 518 -17.35 -7.29 29.25
N PRO A 519 -17.43 -8.64 29.20
CA PRO A 519 -16.46 -9.45 28.50
C PRO A 519 -16.43 -9.09 27.02
N TYR A 520 -15.23 -8.96 26.48
CA TYR A 520 -15.04 -8.68 25.05
C TYR A 520 -15.13 -9.96 24.20
N TRP A 521 -14.52 -11.06 24.68
CA TRP A 521 -14.52 -12.33 23.99
C TRP A 521 -15.80 -13.11 24.27
N THR A 522 -16.48 -13.51 23.21
CA THR A 522 -17.67 -14.36 23.27
C THR A 522 -17.41 -15.70 23.94
N ARG A 523 -18.44 -16.50 24.09
CA ARG A 523 -18.35 -17.91 24.46
C ARG A 523 -17.31 -18.61 23.57
N MET A 524 -16.38 -19.35 24.16
CA MET A 524 -15.33 -20.05 23.41
C MET A 524 -15.95 -21.25 22.66
N VAL A 525 -15.99 -21.14 21.34
CA VAL A 525 -16.43 -22.20 20.44
C VAL A 525 -15.35 -22.37 19.39
N SER A 526 -14.81 -23.59 19.30
CA SER A 526 -13.85 -23.93 18.26
C SER A 526 -14.47 -23.77 16.88
N LEU A 527 -13.72 -23.24 15.93
CA LEU A 527 -14.13 -22.97 14.55
C LEU A 527 -15.18 -21.84 14.41
N ALA A 528 -15.53 -21.11 15.48
CA ALA A 528 -16.48 -19.99 15.39
C ALA A 528 -16.01 -18.88 14.44
N ALA A 529 -14.70 -18.64 14.35
CA ALA A 529 -14.05 -17.72 13.43
C ALA A 529 -13.40 -18.44 12.23
N ASN A 530 -13.63 -19.74 12.06
CA ASN A 530 -13.08 -20.48 10.92
C ASN A 530 -13.91 -20.23 9.66
N ARG A 531 -13.21 -19.97 8.57
CA ARG A 531 -13.72 -19.61 7.24
C ARG A 531 -14.94 -20.40 6.73
N ASN A 532 -15.10 -21.62 7.16
CA ASN A 532 -16.12 -22.50 6.58
C ASN A 532 -17.37 -22.70 7.44
N ASN A 533 -17.35 -22.37 8.75
CA ASN A 533 -18.36 -22.91 9.66
C ASN A 533 -18.78 -22.03 10.85
N GLY A 534 -18.35 -20.78 10.99
CA GLY A 534 -18.62 -20.07 12.22
C GLY A 534 -19.27 -18.69 12.09
N PRO A 535 -20.02 -18.24 13.10
CA PRO A 535 -20.70 -16.94 13.10
C PRO A 535 -19.74 -15.75 13.06
N LEU A 536 -18.49 -15.94 13.48
CA LEU A 536 -17.46 -14.90 13.49
C LEU A 536 -16.64 -14.88 12.19
N THR A 537 -17.06 -15.62 11.16
CA THR A 537 -16.44 -15.56 9.82
C THR A 537 -16.85 -14.34 9.02
N TRP A 538 -17.91 -13.67 9.47
CA TRP A 538 -18.39 -12.44 8.89
C TRP A 538 -17.86 -11.24 9.65
N GLU A 539 -17.47 -10.22 8.92
CA GLU A 539 -17.07 -8.94 9.49
C GLU A 539 -18.20 -8.39 10.35
N ASN A 540 -17.84 -7.89 11.53
CA ASN A 540 -18.77 -7.28 12.47
C ASN A 540 -18.09 -6.14 13.24
N ASP A 541 -18.88 -5.22 13.73
CA ASP A 541 -18.37 -4.03 14.42
C ASP A 541 -17.79 -4.33 15.81
N HIS A 542 -18.14 -5.46 16.44
CA HIS A 542 -17.61 -5.86 17.74
C HIS A 542 -16.12 -6.24 17.69
N TYR A 543 -15.71 -7.01 16.67
CA TYR A 543 -14.32 -7.43 16.50
C TYR A 543 -13.53 -6.54 15.53
N LEU A 544 -14.16 -5.52 14.96
CA LEU A 544 -13.48 -4.51 14.19
C LEU A 544 -12.48 -3.76 15.08
N GLN A 545 -11.21 -3.70 14.69
CA GLN A 545 -10.14 -3.08 15.46
C GLN A 545 -9.89 -1.66 14.96
N ASP A 546 -9.72 -0.72 15.90
CA ASP A 546 -9.19 0.60 15.61
C ASP A 546 -7.65 0.51 15.52
N ALA A 547 -7.15 0.44 14.30
CA ALA A 547 -5.73 0.38 13.98
C ALA A 547 -5.11 1.77 13.77
N SER A 548 -5.75 2.84 14.27
CA SER A 548 -5.09 4.14 14.40
C SER A 548 -3.90 4.05 15.33
N TYR A 549 -2.88 4.88 15.13
CA TYR A 549 -1.66 4.78 15.94
C TYR A 549 -0.86 6.07 15.95
N ILE A 550 0.01 6.17 16.95
CA ILE A 550 1.12 7.14 17.02
C ILE A 550 2.42 6.39 17.29
N ARG A 551 3.48 6.75 16.57
CA ARG A 551 4.80 6.11 16.68
C ARG A 551 5.92 7.12 16.73
N LEU A 552 6.85 6.92 17.67
CA LEU A 552 8.14 7.61 17.67
C LEU A 552 9.03 6.92 16.63
N LYS A 553 9.07 7.51 15.42
CA LYS A 553 9.81 6.95 14.28
C LYS A 553 11.31 7.09 14.43
N ASN A 554 11.75 8.22 14.96
CA ASN A 554 13.16 8.49 15.17
C ASN A 554 13.35 9.36 16.42
N LEU A 555 14.35 9.00 17.22
CA LEU A 555 14.89 9.80 18.31
C LEU A 555 16.40 9.83 18.14
N THR A 556 16.99 11.01 17.93
CA THR A 556 18.44 11.16 17.89
C THR A 556 18.89 12.10 18.99
N LEU A 557 19.83 11.64 19.80
CA LEU A 557 20.57 12.43 20.77
C LEU A 557 22.01 12.52 20.30
N ASP A 558 22.55 13.72 20.19
CA ASP A 558 23.91 13.90 19.75
C ASP A 558 24.68 14.94 20.61
N TYR A 559 25.98 14.80 20.61
CA TYR A 559 26.90 15.76 21.24
C TYR A 559 28.04 16.12 20.30
N THR A 560 28.11 17.40 19.96
CA THR A 560 29.21 17.98 19.17
C THR A 560 30.21 18.60 20.12
N PHE A 561 31.42 18.08 20.11
CA PHE A 561 32.50 18.56 20.98
C PHE A 561 33.00 19.94 20.56
N PRO A 562 33.40 20.80 21.53
CA PRO A 562 33.96 22.09 21.24
C PRO A 562 35.23 21.97 20.38
N LEU A 563 35.36 22.85 19.38
CA LEU A 563 36.48 22.84 18.44
C LEU A 563 37.87 22.89 19.14
N ALA A 564 37.94 23.59 20.28
CA ALA A 564 39.19 23.66 21.07
C ALA A 564 39.62 22.29 21.62
N MET A 565 38.70 21.42 21.95
CA MET A 565 38.98 20.02 22.37
C MET A 565 39.39 19.18 21.17
N CYS A 566 38.68 19.30 20.06
CA CYS A 566 38.94 18.52 18.83
C CYS A 566 40.36 18.81 18.31
N ARG A 567 40.77 20.08 18.29
CA ARG A 567 42.11 20.49 17.83
C ARG A 567 43.26 19.91 18.67
N ARG A 568 43.03 19.64 19.98
CA ARG A 568 44.05 19.02 20.83
C ARG A 568 44.39 17.59 20.44
N ILE A 569 43.48 16.93 19.76
CA ILE A 569 43.62 15.53 19.27
C ILE A 569 43.78 15.48 17.75
N GLY A 570 44.06 16.60 17.09
CA GLY A 570 44.31 16.68 15.65
C GLY A 570 43.07 16.62 14.78
N LEU A 571 41.88 16.84 15.35
CA LEU A 571 40.60 16.82 14.62
C LEU A 571 40.04 18.22 14.39
N SER A 572 39.38 18.42 13.27
CA SER A 572 38.56 19.60 12.97
C SER A 572 37.14 19.52 13.49
N GLY A 573 36.68 18.35 13.85
CA GLY A 573 35.35 18.12 14.46
C GLY A 573 35.20 16.71 15.00
N LEU A 574 34.40 16.59 16.08
CA LEU A 574 34.02 15.33 16.70
C LEU A 574 32.55 15.43 17.13
N LYS A 575 31.73 14.49 16.68
CA LYS A 575 30.33 14.35 17.08
C LYS A 575 30.03 12.89 17.43
N LEU A 576 29.48 12.68 18.60
CA LEU A 576 28.89 11.39 19.00
C LEU A 576 27.38 11.46 18.85
N TYR A 577 26.76 10.38 18.43
CA TYR A 577 25.31 10.32 18.36
C TYR A 577 24.78 8.94 18.71
N PHE A 578 23.57 8.95 19.25
CA PHE A 578 22.70 7.80 19.44
C PHE A 578 21.42 8.05 18.66
N THR A 579 20.99 7.08 17.87
CA THR A 579 19.70 7.10 17.17
C THR A 579 18.91 5.85 17.50
N GLY A 580 17.67 6.06 17.91
CA GLY A 580 16.71 4.98 18.09
C GLY A 580 15.55 5.13 17.11
N GLU A 581 15.16 4.04 16.46
CA GLU A 581 14.04 4.00 15.52
C GLU A 581 12.91 3.13 16.04
N ASN A 582 11.67 3.56 15.80
CA ASN A 582 10.44 2.85 16.17
C ASN A 582 10.38 2.49 17.68
N LEU A 583 10.91 3.35 18.55
CA LEU A 583 11.10 3.06 19.97
C LEU A 583 9.79 2.90 20.73
N PHE A 584 8.78 3.62 20.33
CA PHE A 584 7.48 3.63 20.99
C PHE A 584 6.36 3.63 19.94
N THR A 585 5.34 2.82 20.19
CA THR A 585 4.10 2.79 19.40
C THR A 585 2.93 2.64 20.38
N TRP A 586 1.88 3.41 20.13
CA TRP A 586 0.61 3.25 20.82
C TRP A 586 -0.53 3.17 19.79
N SER A 587 -1.50 2.31 20.06
CA SER A 587 -2.71 2.11 19.25
C SER A 587 -3.87 1.68 20.14
N PRO A 588 -5.11 2.10 19.88
CA PRO A 588 -6.30 1.60 20.56
C PRO A 588 -6.47 0.09 20.45
N MET A 589 -6.03 -0.51 19.34
CA MET A 589 -6.06 -1.96 19.09
C MET A 589 -5.34 -2.75 20.19
N PHE A 590 -4.35 -2.16 20.85
CA PHE A 590 -3.57 -2.83 21.91
C PHE A 590 -4.38 -3.15 23.18
N ARG A 591 -5.63 -2.72 23.27
CA ARG A 591 -6.57 -3.18 24.31
C ARG A 591 -6.92 -4.65 24.13
N HIS A 592 -6.96 -5.13 22.89
CA HIS A 592 -7.44 -6.46 22.54
C HIS A 592 -6.33 -7.36 22.04
N THR A 593 -5.36 -6.80 21.30
CA THR A 593 -4.22 -7.52 20.77
C THR A 593 -3.02 -6.60 20.57
N ASP A 594 -1.84 -7.03 21.03
CA ASP A 594 -0.53 -6.41 20.82
C ASP A 594 0.36 -7.24 19.86
N MET A 595 -0.22 -8.27 19.26
CA MET A 595 0.49 -9.20 18.35
C MET A 595 0.73 -8.63 16.95
N PHE A 596 0.08 -7.51 16.62
CA PHE A 596 0.12 -6.93 15.29
C PHE A 596 0.65 -5.51 15.31
N ASP A 597 1.37 -5.14 14.26
CA ASP A 597 1.85 -3.77 14.07
C ASP A 597 0.82 -2.94 13.27
N PRO A 598 0.23 -1.89 13.86
CA PRO A 598 -0.82 -1.11 13.21
C PRO A 598 -0.36 -0.38 11.93
N GLU A 599 0.94 -0.16 11.74
CA GLU A 599 1.47 0.51 10.54
C GLU A 599 1.43 -0.41 9.31
N VAL A 600 1.74 -1.69 9.47
CA VAL A 600 1.87 -2.65 8.35
C VAL A 600 0.71 -3.64 8.24
N ILE A 601 -0.30 -3.51 9.10
CA ILE A 601 -1.37 -4.51 9.28
C ILE A 601 -2.21 -4.80 8.03
N SER A 602 -2.32 -3.86 7.10
CA SER A 602 -3.11 -4.01 5.86
C SER A 602 -2.27 -4.29 4.63
N SER A 603 -0.94 -4.43 4.76
CA SER A 603 -0.13 -4.91 3.65
C SER A 603 -0.41 -6.40 3.48
N GLY A 604 -1.37 -6.75 2.64
CA GLY A 604 -1.67 -8.13 2.28
C GLY A 604 -0.43 -8.79 1.71
N ASP A 605 -0.11 -9.99 2.18
CA ASP A 605 0.87 -10.83 1.52
C ASP A 605 0.24 -11.28 0.19
N SER A 606 0.78 -10.83 -0.93
CA SER A 606 0.23 -11.05 -2.28
C SER A 606 0.10 -12.55 -2.64
N ASP A 607 0.80 -13.41 -1.93
CA ASP A 607 0.75 -14.86 -2.14
C ASP A 607 -0.55 -15.51 -1.61
N PHE A 608 -1.28 -14.84 -0.71
CA PHE A 608 -2.57 -15.30 -0.20
C PHE A 608 -3.79 -14.69 -0.90
N GLU A 609 -3.60 -13.63 -1.69
CA GLU A 609 -4.70 -12.94 -2.39
C GLU A 609 -5.37 -13.78 -3.49
N ASN A 610 -4.70 -14.80 -4.00
CA ASN A 610 -5.19 -15.58 -5.14
C ASN A 610 -6.29 -16.61 -4.85
N THR A 611 -6.75 -16.77 -3.61
CA THR A 611 -7.71 -17.83 -3.27
C THR A 611 -9.02 -17.34 -2.69
N LEU A 612 -9.23 -16.04 -2.51
CA LEU A 612 -10.41 -15.51 -1.84
C LEU A 612 -11.18 -14.52 -2.70
N THR A 613 -12.48 -14.68 -2.67
CA THR A 613 -13.48 -13.84 -3.35
C THR A 613 -13.16 -12.34 -3.19
N PRO A 614 -13.03 -11.57 -4.26
CA PRO A 614 -12.91 -10.13 -4.17
C PRO A 614 -14.14 -9.53 -3.51
N GLY A 615 -13.99 -8.54 -2.64
CA GLY A 615 -15.04 -7.59 -2.42
C GLY A 615 -15.58 -7.36 -1.03
N LEU A 616 -15.46 -8.25 -0.08
CA LEU A 616 -15.81 -7.94 1.31
C LEU A 616 -14.51 -7.71 2.09
N GLY A 617 -14.23 -6.45 2.44
CA GLY A 617 -13.25 -5.98 3.41
C GLY A 617 -12.00 -6.83 3.60
N LYS A 618 -11.24 -7.11 2.54
CA LYS A 618 -9.96 -7.82 2.66
C LYS A 618 -8.94 -6.96 3.40
N THR A 619 -9.12 -6.87 4.68
CA THR A 619 -8.11 -6.41 5.61
C THR A 619 -7.14 -7.57 5.78
N GLY A 620 -5.88 -7.42 5.41
CA GLY A 620 -4.89 -8.50 5.42
C GLY A 620 -4.87 -9.33 6.70
N ASN A 621 -4.20 -10.47 6.67
CA ASN A 621 -4.10 -11.42 7.81
C ASN A 621 -3.32 -10.87 9.01
N GLY A 622 -2.70 -9.69 8.88
CA GLY A 622 -1.87 -9.09 9.91
C GLY A 622 -0.49 -9.72 10.07
N TYR A 623 -0.12 -10.70 9.28
CA TYR A 623 1.15 -11.44 9.39
C TYR A 623 2.34 -10.73 8.74
N SER A 624 2.17 -9.50 8.31
CA SER A 624 3.28 -8.68 7.84
C SER A 624 4.33 -8.51 8.94
N TYR A 625 5.59 -8.57 8.55
CA TYR A 625 6.69 -8.45 9.50
C TYR A 625 6.63 -7.07 10.20
N PRO A 626 6.62 -7.02 11.54
CA PRO A 626 6.48 -5.77 12.27
C PRO A 626 7.71 -4.87 12.11
N MET A 627 7.52 -3.58 12.24
CA MET A 627 8.61 -2.61 12.23
C MET A 627 9.52 -2.82 13.44
N LEU A 628 10.79 -3.10 13.18
CA LEU A 628 11.78 -3.35 14.24
C LEU A 628 12.18 -2.08 14.96
N LYS A 629 12.45 -2.21 16.26
CA LYS A 629 13.19 -1.19 17.03
C LYS A 629 14.66 -1.31 16.68
N THR A 630 15.28 -0.20 16.28
CA THR A 630 16.69 -0.14 15.92
C THR A 630 17.41 0.83 16.83
N TYR A 631 18.61 0.47 17.28
CA TYR A 631 19.47 1.31 18.08
C TYR A 631 20.81 1.46 17.38
N THR A 632 21.21 2.69 17.09
CA THR A 632 22.44 2.99 16.38
C THR A 632 23.30 3.95 17.19
N PHE A 633 24.56 3.61 17.36
CA PHE A 633 25.57 4.49 17.95
C PHE A 633 26.59 4.84 16.87
N GLY A 634 26.97 6.09 16.77
CA GLY A 634 27.90 6.51 15.75
C GLY A 634 28.81 7.65 16.19
N ILE A 635 29.93 7.76 15.49
CA ILE A 635 30.96 8.78 15.68
C ILE A 635 31.22 9.41 14.31
N ASN A 636 31.14 10.74 14.26
CA ASN A 636 31.58 11.51 13.11
C ASN A 636 32.89 12.23 13.43
N LEU A 637 33.93 11.96 12.66
CA LEU A 637 35.24 12.58 12.75
C LEU A 637 35.47 13.44 11.51
N THR A 638 35.94 14.69 11.75
CA THR A 638 36.36 15.58 10.68
C THR A 638 37.82 15.92 10.93
N PHE A 639 38.68 15.69 9.95
CA PHE A 639 40.10 15.89 10.00
C PHE A 639 40.49 17.26 9.45
#